data_b07829835e7f3874c459ec90eb7966a8
#
_entry.id   b07829835e7f3874c459ec90eb7966a8
#
_cell.length_a   1.000
_cell.length_b   1.000
_cell.length_c   1.000
_cell.angle_alpha   90.00
_cell.angle_beta   90.00
_cell.angle_gamma   90.00
#
_symmetry.space_group_name_H-M   'P 1'
#
loop_
_entity.id
_entity.type
_entity.pdbx_description
1 polymer ?
#
loop_
_entity_poly.entity_id
_entity_poly.type
_entity_poly.pdbx_seq_one_letter_code
_entity_poly.pdbx_strand_id
1 'polypeptide(L)'
;MSTGRILTDKETEAIINTYDCFTGGYTDLQLDTEIIPSLIQYMKDEYIEKETCGYIISQWSPLKHDERIEQIYNGSIPPIPAKTKLMTILNKEDYHNIEKAIEPQKHEGTIWETIDNHTRFVVNFKTCEIYQEKESRQKEGHPTITTVLKCVPKELIVYDTILLDQPRSFKITWESQLSTRPFTTAGEAGGATVKEIEEYLINAGWSSSPRLVAGAVSATINTFIKNGLAIVQKDIDNPGFYYDSEKDMIISIKKDVREPSQAELLEAVQVLNQLGDVFKNNTKLLSTVLKWGLLSIFSYAKKQVGKWMPWLYLKGSAGSGKTTLAKIILYLHGTPTPENNIGGSGFDTQARVGAKLSKSCDPLLVNEPAGAFNRYSVVEMIKVCVESITGRGKMIGGSYRQIPAFSPVVFTANQYLPEDDALLRRFYVLSFSYSMRKTEAEKKNFERKFNIDSPDRSPLRALHYLADAVICEIIANPAYLYDDWRECIDSILTLINTDLDGALPEWLFTWQKSESLEDFDNTQTEDIRMFFIEQFNQARKKITFRDENGFITDHEIEGDSTSLDFEDINWNIINNRMFPWALPKISRNHTKYVCFTQGLRKAISEHVDFCSDLKSIGELLGWKYTIVKFGKSTARVLKVNFSDFMEFLYPNLEWNDEVT
;
A
#
# COMPACT_ATOMS: atom_id res chain seq x y z
N MET A 1 -8.95 14.56 21.00
CA MET A 1 -8.96 14.93 22.43
C MET A 1 -8.34 13.77 23.18
N SER A 2 -7.19 13.96 23.83
CA SER A 2 -6.60 12.89 24.64
C SER A 2 -7.45 12.79 25.91
N THR A 3 -8.22 11.73 26.02
CA THR A 3 -8.89 11.36 27.27
C THR A 3 -7.82 10.85 28.22
N GLY A 4 -7.30 11.73 29.03
CA GLY A 4 -6.37 11.37 30.09
C GLY A 4 -7.10 10.68 31.26
N ARG A 5 -6.33 10.23 32.24
CA ARG A 5 -6.82 9.73 33.51
C ARG A 5 -7.51 10.87 34.27
N ILE A 6 -8.80 10.74 34.55
CA ILE A 6 -9.53 11.66 35.43
C ILE A 6 -9.22 11.27 36.88
N LEU A 7 -8.57 12.16 37.60
CA LEU A 7 -8.31 11.99 39.02
C LEU A 7 -9.59 12.19 39.83
N THR A 8 -9.79 11.41 40.90
CA THR A 8 -10.79 11.69 41.90
C THR A 8 -10.41 12.93 42.72
N ASP A 9 -11.38 13.58 43.34
CA ASP A 9 -11.11 14.76 44.21
C ASP A 9 -10.05 14.45 45.28
N LYS A 10 -10.06 13.23 45.85
CA LYS A 10 -9.07 12.81 46.85
C LYS A 10 -7.66 12.65 46.27
N GLU A 11 -7.55 12.12 45.04
CA GLU A 11 -6.26 11.98 44.35
C GLU A 11 -5.71 13.36 43.96
N THR A 12 -6.56 14.24 43.45
CA THR A 12 -6.21 15.61 43.09
C THR A 12 -5.73 16.38 44.36
N GLU A 13 -6.44 16.25 45.45
CA GLU A 13 -6.08 16.87 46.73
C GLU A 13 -4.78 16.29 47.32
N ALA A 14 -4.55 14.98 47.18
CA ALA A 14 -3.31 14.34 47.57
C ALA A 14 -2.09 14.89 46.80
N ILE A 15 -2.24 15.09 45.47
CA ILE A 15 -1.19 15.67 44.63
C ILE A 15 -0.95 17.16 45.03
N ILE A 16 -2.01 17.96 45.22
CA ILE A 16 -1.92 19.34 45.61
C ILE A 16 -1.17 19.47 46.96
N ASN A 17 -1.48 18.62 47.92
CA ASN A 17 -0.84 18.63 49.24
C ASN A 17 0.66 18.27 49.22
N THR A 18 1.17 17.67 48.15
CA THR A 18 2.63 17.44 48.00
C THR A 18 3.40 18.75 47.81
N TYR A 19 2.72 19.86 47.47
CA TYR A 19 3.37 21.16 47.31
C TYR A 19 3.95 21.70 48.61
N ASP A 20 3.37 21.40 49.76
CA ASP A 20 3.89 21.80 51.05
C ASP A 20 5.31 21.25 51.31
N CYS A 21 5.70 20.18 50.63
CA CYS A 21 7.05 19.62 50.68
C CYS A 21 8.08 20.53 49.99
N PHE A 22 7.67 21.40 49.04
CA PHE A 22 8.62 22.23 48.27
C PHE A 22 8.92 23.57 48.92
N THR A 23 8.16 23.99 49.92
CA THR A 23 8.23 25.35 50.48
C THR A 23 9.49 25.65 51.32
N GLY A 24 10.35 24.65 51.52
CA GLY A 24 11.50 24.79 52.43
C GLY A 24 12.89 24.68 51.82
N GLY A 25 13.10 24.40 50.50
CA GLY A 25 14.43 24.08 50.01
C GLY A 25 14.75 24.51 48.57
N TYR A 26 13.80 25.04 47.81
CA TYR A 26 14.00 25.33 46.37
C TYR A 26 13.75 26.81 46.11
N THR A 27 14.50 27.41 45.17
CA THR A 27 14.27 28.81 44.78
C THR A 27 13.08 28.89 43.82
N ASP A 28 12.37 30.05 43.82
CA ASP A 28 11.26 30.29 42.88
C ASP A 28 11.67 30.07 41.44
N LEU A 29 12.90 30.41 41.09
CA LEU A 29 13.44 30.17 39.75
C LEU A 29 13.56 28.66 39.43
N GLN A 30 14.03 27.86 40.37
CA GLN A 30 14.11 26.39 40.18
C GLN A 30 12.73 25.76 40.08
N LEU A 31 11.78 26.22 40.87
CA LEU A 31 10.38 25.79 40.80
C LEU A 31 9.81 26.02 39.39
N ASP A 32 9.90 27.24 38.89
CA ASP A 32 9.25 27.61 37.63
C ASP A 32 9.99 27.15 36.38
N THR A 33 11.32 27.00 36.40
CA THR A 33 12.10 26.66 35.21
C THR A 33 12.45 25.19 35.11
N GLU A 34 12.50 24.45 36.22
CA GLU A 34 12.96 23.04 36.22
C GLU A 34 11.93 22.08 36.81
N ILE A 35 11.38 22.39 38.01
CA ILE A 35 10.51 21.45 38.73
C ILE A 35 9.12 21.41 38.10
N ILE A 36 8.45 22.53 37.94
CA ILE A 36 7.10 22.58 37.36
C ILE A 36 7.06 22.02 35.93
N PRO A 37 7.94 22.40 35.02
CA PRO A 37 7.95 21.77 33.69
C PRO A 37 8.14 20.25 33.73
N SER A 38 8.96 19.73 34.64
CA SER A 38 9.18 18.30 34.82
C SER A 38 7.93 17.64 35.43
N LEU A 39 7.23 18.29 36.34
CA LEU A 39 5.97 17.78 36.89
C LEU A 39 4.84 17.75 35.85
N ILE A 40 4.72 18.77 35.03
CA ILE A 40 3.74 18.80 33.93
C ILE A 40 4.02 17.61 32.96
N GLN A 41 5.28 17.40 32.62
CA GLN A 41 5.65 16.25 31.77
C GLN A 41 5.38 14.91 32.48
N TYR A 42 5.68 14.83 33.79
CA TYR A 42 5.41 13.63 34.58
C TYR A 42 3.91 13.32 34.65
N MET A 43 3.07 14.32 34.91
CA MET A 43 1.62 14.16 34.90
C MET A 43 1.11 13.72 33.55
N LYS A 44 1.65 14.29 32.45
CA LYS A 44 1.34 13.84 31.09
C LYS A 44 1.77 12.38 30.86
N ASP A 45 2.97 12.00 31.29
CA ASP A 45 3.50 10.66 31.14
C ASP A 45 2.68 9.63 31.93
N GLU A 46 2.08 10.03 33.04
CA GLU A 46 1.14 9.23 33.85
C GLU A 46 -0.34 9.44 33.43
N TYR A 47 -0.56 10.00 32.23
CA TYR A 47 -1.86 10.15 31.58
C TYR A 47 -2.88 11.00 32.34
N ILE A 48 -2.47 11.94 33.20
CA ILE A 48 -3.38 12.88 33.85
C ILE A 48 -3.93 13.83 32.80
N GLU A 49 -5.23 14.14 32.85
CA GLU A 49 -5.87 15.09 31.94
C GLU A 49 -5.26 16.49 32.02
N LYS A 50 -5.20 17.16 30.86
CA LYS A 50 -4.61 18.49 30.72
C LYS A 50 -5.27 19.52 31.65
N GLU A 51 -6.60 19.52 31.73
CA GLU A 51 -7.39 20.40 32.56
C GLU A 51 -7.09 20.19 34.04
N THR A 52 -7.02 18.92 34.48
CA THR A 52 -6.67 18.53 35.84
C THR A 52 -5.22 18.93 36.17
N CYS A 53 -4.30 18.69 35.24
CA CYS A 53 -2.91 19.15 35.38
C CYS A 53 -2.84 20.66 35.52
N GLY A 54 -3.58 21.42 34.69
CA GLY A 54 -3.67 22.88 34.77
C GLY A 54 -4.19 23.35 36.12
N TYR A 55 -5.23 22.71 36.64
CA TYR A 55 -5.76 23.01 37.96
C TYR A 55 -4.73 22.78 39.08
N ILE A 56 -4.07 21.62 39.11
CA ILE A 56 -3.03 21.29 40.09
C ILE A 56 -1.88 22.30 40.04
N ILE A 57 -1.35 22.61 38.86
CA ILE A 57 -0.25 23.55 38.69
C ILE A 57 -0.65 24.96 39.13
N SER A 58 -1.89 25.38 38.92
CA SER A 58 -2.40 26.68 39.38
C SER A 58 -2.46 26.80 40.90
N GLN A 59 -2.55 25.68 41.63
CA GLN A 59 -2.48 25.66 43.10
C GLN A 59 -1.03 25.75 43.59
N TRP A 60 -0.06 25.38 42.79
CA TRP A 60 1.35 25.35 43.16
C TRP A 60 2.12 26.62 42.77
N SER A 61 1.73 27.26 41.69
CA SER A 61 2.44 28.47 41.22
C SER A 61 1.48 29.60 40.92
N PRO A 62 1.82 30.84 41.41
CA PRO A 62 1.07 32.06 41.06
C PRO A 62 1.30 32.47 39.60
N LEU A 63 2.32 31.91 38.93
CA LEU A 63 2.61 32.22 37.54
C LEU A 63 1.69 31.39 36.60
N LYS A 64 1.37 31.98 35.45
CA LYS A 64 0.56 31.31 34.44
C LYS A 64 1.43 30.35 33.64
N HIS A 65 1.12 29.06 33.71
CA HIS A 65 1.80 28.00 32.97
C HIS A 65 0.96 27.43 31.81
N ASP A 66 -0.17 28.05 31.48
CA ASP A 66 -1.14 27.57 30.49
C ASP A 66 -0.48 27.28 29.14
N GLU A 67 0.34 28.19 28.62
CA GLU A 67 1.05 28.02 27.35
C GLU A 67 2.03 26.83 27.38
N ARG A 68 2.74 26.67 28.49
CA ARG A 68 3.67 25.55 28.65
C ARG A 68 2.97 24.20 28.79
N ILE A 69 1.86 24.16 29.51
CA ILE A 69 1.01 22.98 29.60
C ILE A 69 0.52 22.62 28.21
N GLU A 70 0.04 23.60 27.44
CA GLU A 70 -0.37 23.40 26.07
C GLU A 70 0.76 22.81 25.20
N GLN A 71 1.93 23.41 25.22
CA GLN A 71 3.09 23.00 24.46
C GLN A 71 3.58 21.57 24.81
N ILE A 72 3.54 21.19 26.09
CA ILE A 72 3.92 19.85 26.54
C ILE A 72 2.85 18.82 26.12
N TYR A 73 1.56 19.13 26.34
CA TYR A 73 0.49 18.16 26.05
C TYR A 73 0.27 17.95 24.57
N ASN A 74 0.42 18.93 23.72
CA ASN A 74 0.30 18.81 22.27
C ASN A 74 1.58 18.32 21.56
N GLY A 75 2.69 18.17 22.32
CA GLY A 75 3.95 17.66 21.79
C GLY A 75 4.79 18.70 21.03
N SER A 76 4.48 20.00 21.14
CA SER A 76 5.27 21.08 20.51
C SER A 76 6.66 21.26 21.12
N ILE A 77 6.90 20.68 22.29
CA ILE A 77 8.21 20.64 22.95
C ILE A 77 8.66 19.18 23.05
N PRO A 78 9.96 18.89 22.77
CA PRO A 78 10.51 17.54 22.96
C PRO A 78 10.26 17.02 24.38
N PRO A 79 9.86 15.75 24.56
CA PRO A 79 9.61 15.19 25.89
C PRO A 79 10.87 15.22 26.76
N ILE A 80 10.69 15.62 28.01
CA ILE A 80 11.76 15.66 29.01
C ILE A 80 11.77 14.31 29.76
N PRO A 81 12.91 13.72 30.11
CA PRO A 81 12.97 12.55 31.01
C PRO A 81 12.61 12.98 32.44
N ALA A 82 11.33 13.23 32.67
CA ALA A 82 10.79 13.93 33.83
C ALA A 82 11.15 13.25 35.15
N LYS A 83 10.95 11.93 35.26
CA LYS A 83 11.30 11.17 36.47
C LYS A 83 12.78 11.30 36.83
N THR A 84 13.67 11.08 35.86
CA THR A 84 15.13 11.17 36.07
C THR A 84 15.53 12.58 36.50
N LYS A 85 14.93 13.61 35.86
CA LYS A 85 15.22 15.01 36.17
C LYS A 85 14.74 15.38 37.57
N LEU A 86 13.51 14.98 37.93
CA LEU A 86 12.97 15.20 39.31
C LEU A 86 13.81 14.46 40.36
N MET A 87 14.23 13.22 40.12
CA MET A 87 15.12 12.49 41.03
C MET A 87 16.48 13.17 41.27
N THR A 88 16.91 14.01 40.31
CA THR A 88 18.20 14.73 40.43
C THR A 88 18.04 16.06 41.19
N ILE A 89 16.88 16.70 41.02
CA ILE A 89 16.60 18.04 41.59
C ILE A 89 16.04 17.94 43.00
N LEU A 90 15.13 16.99 43.24
CA LEU A 90 14.43 16.83 44.50
C LEU A 90 15.21 15.95 45.47
N ASN A 91 15.06 16.20 46.78
CA ASN A 91 15.50 15.23 47.78
C ASN A 91 14.65 13.93 47.67
N LYS A 92 15.16 12.86 48.29
CA LYS A 92 14.53 11.52 48.18
C LYS A 92 13.10 11.48 48.75
N GLU A 93 12.83 12.24 49.77
CA GLU A 93 11.56 12.23 50.46
C GLU A 93 10.51 12.97 49.61
N ASP A 94 10.83 14.16 49.11
CA ASP A 94 9.98 14.93 48.22
C ASP A 94 9.66 14.18 46.91
N TYR A 95 10.70 13.58 46.29
CA TYR A 95 10.49 12.78 45.10
C TYR A 95 9.54 11.60 45.37
N HIS A 96 9.75 10.88 46.45
CA HIS A 96 8.92 9.73 46.81
C HIS A 96 7.46 10.14 47.10
N ASN A 97 7.23 11.27 47.76
CA ASN A 97 5.90 11.79 48.03
C ASN A 97 5.16 12.13 46.73
N ILE A 98 5.84 12.78 45.78
CA ILE A 98 5.30 13.10 44.46
C ILE A 98 5.03 11.84 43.65
N GLU A 99 6.01 10.93 43.58
CA GLU A 99 5.86 9.65 42.88
C GLU A 99 4.62 8.89 43.42
N LYS A 100 4.49 8.83 44.74
CA LYS A 100 3.34 8.17 45.38
C LYS A 100 2.00 8.86 45.11
N ALA A 101 2.00 10.16 44.95
CA ALA A 101 0.79 10.93 44.70
C ALA A 101 0.37 10.93 43.21
N ILE A 102 1.33 11.06 42.30
CA ILE A 102 1.08 11.13 40.85
C ILE A 102 0.92 9.74 40.24
N GLU A 103 1.76 8.77 40.63
CA GLU A 103 1.59 7.40 40.13
C GLU A 103 0.29 6.81 40.70
N PRO A 104 -0.50 6.13 39.87
CA PRO A 104 -1.64 5.39 40.36
C PRO A 104 -1.14 4.44 41.45
N GLN A 105 -1.75 4.50 42.63
CA GLN A 105 -1.36 3.64 43.74
C GLN A 105 -1.35 2.19 43.21
N LYS A 106 -0.17 1.62 43.10
CA LYS A 106 0.00 0.18 42.82
C LYS A 106 -0.52 -0.54 44.04
N HIS A 107 -1.83 -0.75 44.09
CA HIS A 107 -2.47 -1.45 45.18
C HIS A 107 -1.86 -2.84 45.28
N GLU A 108 -1.28 -3.16 46.42
CA GLU A 108 -0.92 -4.53 46.75
C GLU A 108 -2.19 -5.40 46.70
N GLY A 109 -2.35 -6.19 45.64
CA GLY A 109 -3.51 -7.03 45.44
C GLY A 109 -4.77 -6.29 44.99
N THR A 110 -4.74 -5.72 43.77
CA THR A 110 -5.96 -5.12 43.19
C THR A 110 -6.95 -6.22 42.86
N ILE A 111 -8.12 -6.18 43.50
CA ILE A 111 -9.24 -7.09 43.20
C ILE A 111 -9.89 -6.61 41.92
N TRP A 112 -9.89 -7.45 40.91
CA TRP A 112 -10.50 -7.19 39.61
C TRP A 112 -11.88 -7.75 39.56
N GLU A 113 -12.80 -7.04 38.92
CA GLU A 113 -14.20 -7.39 38.94
C GLU A 113 -14.50 -8.82 38.44
N THR A 114 -15.43 -9.43 39.09
CA THR A 114 -15.90 -10.78 38.85
C THR A 114 -16.91 -10.82 37.70
N ILE A 115 -16.78 -11.85 36.87
CA ILE A 115 -17.80 -12.20 35.87
C ILE A 115 -18.97 -12.95 36.53
N ASP A 116 -18.80 -13.40 37.78
CA ASP A 116 -19.73 -14.22 38.52
C ASP A 116 -19.59 -13.91 40.03
N ASN A 117 -20.69 -13.89 40.75
CA ASN A 117 -20.79 -13.46 42.17
C ASN A 117 -19.88 -14.23 43.15
N HIS A 118 -19.22 -15.29 42.70
CA HIS A 118 -18.41 -16.17 43.57
C HIS A 118 -16.97 -16.33 43.06
N THR A 119 -16.61 -15.67 41.95
CA THR A 119 -15.29 -15.81 41.30
C THR A 119 -14.68 -14.45 41.07
N ARG A 120 -13.51 -14.23 41.59
CA ARG A 120 -12.76 -12.98 41.37
C ARG A 120 -11.37 -13.27 40.85
N PHE A 121 -10.86 -12.37 40.00
CA PHE A 121 -9.47 -12.37 39.55
C PHE A 121 -8.70 -11.37 40.38
N VAL A 122 -7.53 -11.77 40.86
CA VAL A 122 -6.66 -10.93 41.69
C VAL A 122 -5.32 -10.79 40.97
N VAL A 123 -4.86 -9.53 40.84
CA VAL A 123 -3.56 -9.20 40.24
C VAL A 123 -2.56 -8.93 41.35
N ASN A 124 -1.47 -9.67 41.36
CA ASN A 124 -0.36 -9.45 42.26
C ASN A 124 0.82 -8.83 41.48
N PHE A 125 1.02 -7.54 41.60
CA PHE A 125 2.10 -6.83 40.92
C PHE A 125 3.49 -7.14 41.48
N LYS A 126 3.60 -7.64 42.71
CA LYS A 126 4.90 -8.06 43.29
C LYS A 126 5.40 -9.38 42.68
N THR A 127 4.50 -10.34 42.52
CA THR A 127 4.84 -11.65 41.91
C THR A 127 4.63 -11.66 40.40
N CYS A 128 4.06 -10.58 39.82
CA CYS A 128 3.65 -10.50 38.42
C CYS A 128 2.76 -11.65 37.98
N GLU A 129 1.76 -11.97 38.80
CA GLU A 129 0.84 -13.07 38.55
C GLU A 129 -0.63 -12.61 38.64
N ILE A 130 -1.47 -13.22 37.83
CA ILE A 130 -2.93 -13.13 37.97
C ILE A 130 -3.44 -14.49 38.41
N TYR A 131 -4.19 -14.51 39.49
CA TYR A 131 -4.84 -15.72 39.98
C TYR A 131 -6.34 -15.54 40.12
N GLN A 132 -7.04 -16.65 39.99
CA GLN A 132 -8.48 -16.74 40.28
C GLN A 132 -8.67 -17.16 41.74
N GLU A 133 -9.50 -16.42 42.45
CA GLU A 133 -9.97 -16.77 43.79
C GLU A 133 -11.44 -17.12 43.70
N LYS A 134 -11.79 -18.32 44.17
CA LYS A 134 -13.15 -18.82 44.19
C LYS A 134 -13.59 -19.08 45.62
N GLU A 135 -14.67 -18.44 46.04
CA GLU A 135 -15.20 -18.61 47.37
C GLU A 135 -15.62 -20.07 47.63
N SER A 136 -15.35 -20.54 48.84
CA SER A 136 -15.81 -21.86 49.24
C SER A 136 -17.34 -21.85 49.44
N ARG A 137 -18.01 -22.88 48.92
CA ARG A 137 -19.45 -23.08 49.16
C ARG A 137 -19.78 -23.51 50.59
N GLN A 138 -18.76 -23.86 51.39
CA GLN A 138 -18.91 -24.21 52.81
C GLN A 138 -18.70 -22.97 53.67
N LYS A 139 -19.52 -22.73 54.67
CA LYS A 139 -19.54 -21.55 55.54
C LYS A 139 -18.23 -21.22 56.27
N GLU A 140 -17.30 -22.17 56.36
CA GLU A 140 -15.97 -22.02 56.99
C GLU A 140 -14.80 -22.47 56.08
N GLY A 141 -15.05 -22.58 54.78
CA GLY A 141 -14.01 -23.04 53.83
C GLY A 141 -13.09 -21.89 53.32
N HIS A 142 -11.80 -22.18 53.26
CA HIS A 142 -10.85 -21.25 52.63
C HIS A 142 -11.12 -21.14 51.15
N PRO A 143 -10.94 -19.92 50.55
CA PRO A 143 -11.08 -19.73 49.11
C PRO A 143 -10.05 -20.56 48.33
N THR A 144 -10.46 -21.10 47.20
CA THR A 144 -9.55 -21.82 46.31
C THR A 144 -8.85 -20.79 45.40
N ILE A 145 -7.52 -20.80 45.43
CA ILE A 145 -6.65 -19.91 44.63
C ILE A 145 -6.03 -20.72 43.49
N THR A 146 -6.17 -20.25 42.28
CA THR A 146 -5.60 -20.86 41.07
C THR A 146 -4.83 -19.82 40.26
N THR A 147 -3.52 -19.98 40.12
CA THR A 147 -2.71 -19.08 39.22
C THR A 147 -3.17 -19.27 37.78
N VAL A 148 -3.46 -18.16 37.10
CA VAL A 148 -3.95 -18.12 35.70
C VAL A 148 -2.88 -17.65 34.77
N LEU A 149 -2.28 -16.49 35.05
CA LEU A 149 -1.23 -15.88 34.24
C LEU A 149 0.00 -15.57 35.06
N LYS A 150 1.20 -15.70 34.44
CA LYS A 150 2.50 -15.32 34.99
C LYS A 150 2.97 -13.96 34.46
N CYS A 151 2.01 -13.09 34.19
CA CYS A 151 2.23 -11.73 33.76
C CYS A 151 1.07 -10.84 34.24
N VAL A 152 1.32 -9.55 34.36
CA VAL A 152 0.36 -8.54 34.79
C VAL A 152 0.24 -7.44 33.74
N PRO A 153 -0.93 -6.83 33.57
CA PRO A 153 -1.10 -5.72 32.61
C PRO A 153 -0.41 -4.45 33.16
N LYS A 154 0.30 -3.78 32.29
CA LYS A 154 0.94 -2.49 32.56
C LYS A 154 0.18 -1.35 31.91
N GLU A 155 -0.31 -1.58 30.68
CA GLU A 155 -1.01 -0.61 29.86
C GLU A 155 -2.10 -1.29 29.07
N LEU A 156 -3.24 -0.66 28.92
CA LEU A 156 -4.33 -1.08 28.04
C LEU A 156 -4.73 0.04 27.11
N ILE A 157 -4.65 -0.20 25.80
CA ILE A 157 -5.23 0.65 24.78
C ILE A 157 -6.50 -0.04 24.25
N VAL A 158 -7.61 0.66 24.29
CA VAL A 158 -8.89 0.24 23.70
C VAL A 158 -9.08 0.96 22.39
N TYR A 159 -9.14 0.24 21.30
CA TYR A 159 -9.47 0.78 19.99
C TYR A 159 -11.00 0.79 19.83
N ASP A 160 -11.58 1.95 19.98
CA ASP A 160 -13.00 2.23 19.76
C ASP A 160 -13.10 3.03 18.46
N THR A 161 -13.01 2.34 17.33
CA THR A 161 -12.87 2.98 16.03
C THR A 161 -14.23 3.38 15.48
N ILE A 162 -14.56 4.68 15.60
CA ILE A 162 -15.73 5.28 14.95
C ILE A 162 -15.63 5.17 13.42
N LEU A 163 -14.41 5.13 12.89
CA LEU A 163 -14.15 5.13 11.45
C LEU A 163 -14.36 3.76 10.77
N LEU A 164 -14.49 2.67 11.50
CA LEU A 164 -14.50 1.31 10.93
C LEU A 164 -15.73 0.47 11.27
N ASP A 165 -16.69 0.95 12.05
CA ASP A 165 -17.84 0.15 12.52
C ASP A 165 -17.44 -1.28 12.95
N GLN A 166 -16.40 -1.37 13.77
CA GLN A 166 -15.82 -2.63 14.23
C GLN A 166 -16.00 -2.82 15.73
N PRO A 167 -16.13 -4.08 16.19
CA PRO A 167 -16.12 -4.35 17.62
C PRO A 167 -14.80 -3.89 18.24
N ARG A 168 -14.86 -3.39 19.46
CA ARG A 168 -13.71 -2.98 20.24
C ARG A 168 -12.60 -4.00 20.18
N SER A 169 -11.38 -3.53 19.98
CA SER A 169 -10.18 -4.34 20.04
C SER A 169 -9.20 -3.73 21.04
N PHE A 170 -8.23 -4.52 21.48
CA PHE A 170 -7.42 -4.19 22.63
C PHE A 170 -5.95 -4.43 22.33
N LYS A 171 -5.10 -3.54 22.85
CA LYS A 171 -3.66 -3.74 22.88
C LYS A 171 -3.24 -3.67 24.33
N ILE A 172 -2.69 -4.75 24.85
CA ILE A 172 -2.26 -4.83 26.26
C ILE A 172 -0.76 -5.02 26.31
N THR A 173 -0.10 -4.12 27.02
CA THR A 173 1.30 -4.27 27.39
C THR A 173 1.39 -5.01 28.72
N TRP A 174 2.12 -6.12 28.74
CA TRP A 174 2.28 -7.02 29.87
C TRP A 174 3.66 -6.93 30.46
N GLU A 175 3.76 -7.10 31.76
CA GLU A 175 4.99 -7.20 32.51
C GLU A 175 5.06 -8.56 33.21
N SER A 176 6.26 -9.19 33.28
CA SER A 176 6.45 -10.49 33.93
C SER A 176 7.82 -10.57 34.55
N GLN A 177 7.95 -11.31 35.65
CA GLN A 177 9.27 -11.62 36.25
C GLN A 177 10.09 -12.59 35.38
N LEU A 178 9.46 -13.32 34.46
CA LEU A 178 10.13 -14.26 33.56
C LEU A 178 10.70 -13.56 32.31
N SER A 179 10.40 -12.27 32.11
CA SER A 179 10.89 -11.48 30.98
C SER A 179 11.57 -10.20 31.48
N THR A 180 12.74 -9.90 30.91
CA THR A 180 13.48 -8.66 31.21
C THR A 180 12.87 -7.42 30.57
N ARG A 181 11.92 -7.59 29.65
CA ARG A 181 11.22 -6.50 28.93
C ARG A 181 9.71 -6.75 28.91
N PRO A 182 8.91 -5.70 29.01
CA PRO A 182 7.50 -5.79 28.73
C PRO A 182 7.24 -6.35 27.32
N PHE A 183 6.17 -7.09 27.14
CA PHE A 183 5.71 -7.58 25.84
C PHE A 183 4.28 -7.11 25.58
N THR A 184 3.89 -7.07 24.33
CA THR A 184 2.59 -6.51 23.92
C THR A 184 1.79 -7.53 23.15
N THR A 185 0.51 -7.67 23.51
CA THR A 185 -0.49 -8.40 22.72
C THR A 185 -1.29 -7.40 21.89
N ALA A 186 -1.16 -7.50 20.57
CA ALA A 186 -1.85 -6.66 19.60
C ALA A 186 -2.21 -7.49 18.37
N GLY A 187 -3.24 -7.09 17.65
CA GLY A 187 -3.61 -7.70 16.38
C GLY A 187 -2.86 -7.09 15.19
N GLU A 188 -3.02 -7.70 14.01
CA GLU A 188 -2.39 -7.21 12.75
C GLU A 188 -2.82 -5.78 12.40
N ALA A 189 -4.01 -5.34 12.83
CA ALA A 189 -4.58 -4.03 12.61
C ALA A 189 -4.54 -3.13 13.87
N GLY A 190 -3.54 -3.30 14.72
CA GLY A 190 -3.32 -2.49 15.92
C GLY A 190 -3.94 -3.07 17.19
N GLY A 191 -5.21 -3.48 17.19
CA GLY A 191 -5.87 -4.11 18.34
C GLY A 191 -6.16 -5.60 18.13
N ALA A 192 -6.20 -6.37 19.22
CA ALA A 192 -6.56 -7.78 19.25
C ALA A 192 -7.91 -8.00 19.97
N THR A 193 -8.64 -9.02 19.60
CA THR A 193 -9.79 -9.50 20.36
C THR A 193 -9.34 -10.23 21.64
N VAL A 194 -10.21 -10.37 22.61
CA VAL A 194 -9.95 -11.15 23.84
C VAL A 194 -9.42 -12.54 23.49
N LYS A 195 -9.98 -13.19 22.48
CA LYS A 195 -9.58 -14.53 22.06
C LYS A 195 -8.18 -14.57 21.42
N GLU A 196 -7.82 -13.60 20.60
CA GLU A 196 -6.46 -13.51 20.07
C GLU A 196 -5.43 -13.28 21.17
N ILE A 197 -5.76 -12.46 22.17
CA ILE A 197 -4.93 -12.24 23.35
C ILE A 197 -4.79 -13.54 24.16
N GLU A 198 -5.89 -14.25 24.39
CA GLU A 198 -5.91 -15.55 25.05
C GLU A 198 -5.00 -16.55 24.35
N GLU A 199 -5.19 -16.75 23.04
CA GLU A 199 -4.38 -17.66 22.23
C GLU A 199 -2.89 -17.31 22.29
N TYR A 200 -2.55 -16.01 22.21
CA TYR A 200 -1.17 -15.55 22.33
C TYR A 200 -0.57 -15.91 23.68
N LEU A 201 -1.28 -15.60 24.79
CA LEU A 201 -0.77 -15.83 26.14
C LEU A 201 -0.60 -17.33 26.44
N ILE A 202 -1.49 -18.16 25.91
CA ILE A 202 -1.38 -19.64 26.05
C ILE A 202 -0.20 -20.15 25.23
N ASN A 203 -0.11 -19.79 23.96
CA ASN A 203 0.93 -20.29 23.04
C ASN A 203 2.34 -19.80 23.42
N ALA A 204 2.46 -18.61 23.98
CA ALA A 204 3.73 -18.07 24.48
C ALA A 204 4.13 -18.60 25.87
N GLY A 205 3.31 -19.47 26.50
CA GLY A 205 3.63 -20.10 27.78
C GLY A 205 3.39 -19.23 29.02
N TRP A 206 2.68 -18.10 28.88
CA TRP A 206 2.36 -17.22 30.01
C TRP A 206 1.24 -17.74 30.90
N SER A 207 0.48 -18.74 30.44
CA SER A 207 -0.66 -19.28 31.14
C SER A 207 -0.30 -20.52 31.98
N SER A 208 -0.70 -20.53 33.26
CA SER A 208 -0.69 -21.72 34.13
C SER A 208 -2.03 -22.46 34.11
N SER A 209 -3.11 -21.80 33.69
CA SER A 209 -4.47 -22.36 33.65
C SER A 209 -5.20 -21.90 32.38
N PRO A 210 -4.97 -22.56 31.23
CA PRO A 210 -5.46 -22.10 29.92
C PRO A 210 -6.98 -21.83 29.87
N ARG A 211 -7.78 -22.62 30.56
CA ARG A 211 -9.25 -22.48 30.57
C ARG A 211 -9.78 -21.20 31.24
N LEU A 212 -8.92 -20.51 31.99
CA LEU A 212 -9.29 -19.32 32.76
C LEU A 212 -8.75 -18.03 32.14
N VAL A 213 -7.91 -18.14 31.12
CA VAL A 213 -7.23 -16.97 30.52
C VAL A 213 -8.20 -15.96 29.94
N ALA A 214 -9.21 -16.40 29.20
CA ALA A 214 -10.24 -15.51 28.63
C ALA A 214 -10.96 -14.70 29.72
N GLY A 215 -11.28 -15.35 30.86
CA GLY A 215 -11.86 -14.68 32.01
C GLY A 215 -10.94 -13.65 32.63
N ALA A 216 -9.66 -13.99 32.83
CA ALA A 216 -8.66 -13.08 33.38
C ALA A 216 -8.43 -11.87 32.45
N VAL A 217 -8.33 -12.07 31.14
CA VAL A 217 -8.18 -11.00 30.14
C VAL A 217 -9.43 -10.09 30.14
N SER A 218 -10.63 -10.67 30.14
CA SER A 218 -11.88 -9.89 30.19
C SER A 218 -12.01 -9.09 31.49
N ALA A 219 -11.69 -9.68 32.64
CA ALA A 219 -11.67 -8.99 33.91
C ALA A 219 -10.65 -7.83 33.91
N THR A 220 -9.47 -8.05 33.35
CA THR A 220 -8.43 -7.03 33.15
C THR A 220 -8.99 -5.84 32.37
N ILE A 221 -9.53 -6.09 31.18
CA ILE A 221 -10.07 -5.06 30.29
C ILE A 221 -11.18 -4.27 30.98
N ASN A 222 -12.16 -4.97 31.58
CA ASN A 222 -13.28 -4.33 32.24
C ASN A 222 -12.83 -3.43 33.40
N THR A 223 -11.85 -3.89 34.19
CA THR A 223 -11.35 -3.12 35.32
C THR A 223 -10.58 -1.87 34.86
N PHE A 224 -9.73 -1.98 33.82
CA PHE A 224 -9.04 -0.82 33.26
C PHE A 224 -10.02 0.22 32.72
N ILE A 225 -11.05 -0.22 31.97
CA ILE A 225 -12.07 0.70 31.43
C ILE A 225 -12.85 1.36 32.56
N LYS A 226 -13.33 0.57 33.54
CA LYS A 226 -14.15 1.07 34.64
C LYS A 226 -13.43 2.08 35.53
N ASN A 227 -12.14 1.89 35.75
CA ASN A 227 -11.31 2.76 36.57
C ASN A 227 -10.62 3.89 35.79
N GLY A 228 -10.96 4.07 34.50
CA GLY A 228 -10.35 5.11 33.68
C GLY A 228 -8.86 4.93 33.43
N LEU A 229 -8.34 3.71 33.61
CA LEU A 229 -6.92 3.37 33.37
C LEU A 229 -6.65 2.95 31.92
N ALA A 230 -7.70 2.73 31.14
CA ALA A 230 -7.59 2.39 29.72
C ALA A 230 -7.44 3.65 28.86
N ILE A 231 -6.49 3.65 27.95
CA ILE A 231 -6.37 4.66 26.91
C ILE A 231 -7.38 4.29 25.83
N VAL A 232 -8.43 5.09 25.65
CA VAL A 232 -9.39 4.89 24.56
C VAL A 232 -8.89 5.63 23.32
N GLN A 233 -8.42 4.88 22.34
CA GLN A 233 -8.11 5.42 21.02
C GLN A 233 -9.34 5.29 20.13
N LYS A 234 -9.91 6.41 19.74
CA LYS A 234 -10.98 6.47 18.74
C LYS A 234 -10.45 6.39 17.32
N ASP A 235 -9.15 6.26 17.14
CA ASP A 235 -8.45 6.39 15.88
C ASP A 235 -7.81 5.07 15.43
N ILE A 236 -7.64 4.93 14.12
CA ILE A 236 -6.93 3.84 13.47
C ILE A 236 -5.43 4.03 13.74
N ASP A 237 -4.70 2.97 14.12
CA ASP A 237 -3.24 3.02 14.35
C ASP A 237 -2.41 2.82 13.05
N ASN A 238 -3.07 2.58 11.93
CA ASN A 238 -2.45 2.33 10.63
C ASN A 238 -2.04 3.65 9.97
N PRO A 239 -0.82 3.73 9.40
CA PRO A 239 -0.39 4.94 8.70
C PRO A 239 -1.28 5.30 7.52
N GLY A 240 -1.72 6.54 7.43
CA GLY A 240 -2.57 7.00 6.34
C GLY A 240 -3.38 8.25 6.62
N PHE A 241 -4.31 8.54 5.70
CA PHE A 241 -5.23 9.67 5.78
C PHE A 241 -6.67 9.14 5.85
N TYR A 242 -7.43 9.66 6.80
CA TYR A 242 -8.77 9.20 7.13
C TYR A 242 -9.72 10.38 7.21
N TYR A 243 -10.94 10.22 6.72
CA TYR A 243 -11.97 11.24 6.81
C TYR A 243 -12.78 11.09 8.10
N ASP A 244 -12.80 12.13 8.92
CA ASP A 244 -13.66 12.22 10.10
C ASP A 244 -14.95 12.97 9.71
N SER A 245 -16.03 12.23 9.53
CA SER A 245 -17.33 12.80 9.14
C SER A 245 -18.00 13.62 10.22
N GLU A 246 -17.62 13.48 11.50
CA GLU A 246 -18.17 14.29 12.60
C GLU A 246 -17.57 15.70 12.58
N LYS A 247 -16.31 15.84 12.16
CA LYS A 247 -15.58 17.12 12.16
C LYS A 247 -15.39 17.69 10.76
N ASP A 248 -15.82 16.99 9.73
CA ASP A 248 -15.60 17.33 8.31
C ASP A 248 -14.12 17.67 8.04
N MET A 249 -13.22 16.78 8.46
CA MET A 249 -11.79 16.97 8.32
C MET A 249 -11.04 15.67 8.01
N ILE A 250 -9.86 15.82 7.43
CA ILE A 250 -8.95 14.71 7.21
C ILE A 250 -7.97 14.59 8.39
N ILE A 251 -7.86 13.39 8.92
CA ILE A 251 -6.93 13.05 10.00
C ILE A 251 -5.73 12.33 9.40
N SER A 252 -4.53 12.83 9.68
CA SER A 252 -3.26 12.16 9.36
C SER A 252 -2.84 11.28 10.54
N ILE A 253 -2.58 10.00 10.28
CA ILE A 253 -2.08 9.06 11.29
C ILE A 253 -0.71 8.56 10.87
N LYS A 254 0.30 8.79 11.70
CA LYS A 254 1.70 8.37 11.45
C LYS A 254 2.25 8.78 10.08
N LYS A 255 1.74 9.89 9.54
CA LYS A 255 2.23 10.53 8.32
C LYS A 255 2.56 11.98 8.64
N ASP A 256 3.85 12.28 8.64
CA ASP A 256 4.32 13.65 8.79
C ASP A 256 4.22 14.31 7.41
N VAL A 257 3.33 15.29 7.32
CA VAL A 257 3.13 16.08 6.10
C VAL A 257 3.46 17.53 6.44
N ARG A 258 4.27 18.14 5.63
CA ARG A 258 4.57 19.56 5.71
C ARG A 258 4.35 20.20 4.35
N GLU A 259 3.99 21.45 4.38
CA GLU A 259 3.91 22.25 3.16
C GLU A 259 5.34 22.43 2.58
N PRO A 260 5.58 22.01 1.33
CA PRO A 260 6.88 22.14 0.70
C PRO A 260 7.14 23.60 0.33
N SER A 261 8.39 24.02 0.43
CA SER A 261 8.82 25.33 -0.07
C SER A 261 8.78 25.39 -1.59
N GLN A 262 8.71 26.58 -2.17
CA GLN A 262 8.77 26.79 -3.62
C GLN A 262 10.06 26.18 -4.24
N ALA A 263 11.18 26.26 -3.54
CA ALA A 263 12.44 25.67 -4.01
C ALA A 263 12.37 24.15 -4.11
N GLU A 264 11.75 23.48 -3.13
CA GLU A 264 11.54 22.03 -3.14
C GLU A 264 10.57 21.60 -4.24
N LEU A 265 9.51 22.36 -4.47
CA LEU A 265 8.60 22.12 -5.59
C LEU A 265 9.30 22.27 -6.95
N LEU A 266 10.16 23.27 -7.10
CA LEU A 266 10.95 23.43 -8.32
C LEU A 266 11.95 22.27 -8.52
N GLU A 267 12.49 21.69 -7.44
CA GLU A 267 13.28 20.46 -7.53
C GLU A 267 12.44 19.29 -8.07
N ALA A 268 11.21 19.11 -7.58
CA ALA A 268 10.28 18.12 -8.13
C ALA A 268 9.97 18.38 -9.62
N VAL A 269 9.76 19.63 -10.00
CA VAL A 269 9.55 20.04 -11.42
C VAL A 269 10.75 19.66 -12.29
N GLN A 270 11.97 19.84 -11.82
CA GLN A 270 13.16 19.41 -12.56
C GLN A 270 13.18 17.91 -12.82
N VAL A 271 12.80 17.11 -11.82
CA VAL A 271 12.69 15.65 -11.97
C VAL A 271 11.56 15.29 -12.93
N LEU A 272 10.41 15.96 -12.86
CA LEU A 272 9.31 15.76 -13.81
C LEU A 272 9.74 16.04 -15.24
N ASN A 273 10.43 17.16 -15.50
CA ASN A 273 10.96 17.48 -16.84
C ASN A 273 11.91 16.39 -17.33
N GLN A 274 12.79 15.90 -16.47
CA GLN A 274 13.70 14.81 -16.80
C GLN A 274 12.99 13.50 -17.12
N LEU A 275 11.89 13.19 -16.44
CA LEU A 275 11.03 12.04 -16.72
C LEU A 275 10.30 12.24 -18.06
N GLY A 276 9.78 13.46 -18.32
CA GLY A 276 9.16 13.83 -19.59
C GLY A 276 10.09 13.59 -20.78
N ASP A 277 11.36 13.94 -20.66
CA ASP A 277 12.38 13.69 -21.70
C ASP A 277 12.56 12.19 -22.00
N VAL A 278 12.58 11.36 -20.96
CA VAL A 278 12.74 9.91 -21.11
C VAL A 278 11.49 9.24 -21.68
N PHE A 279 10.32 9.75 -21.30
CA PHE A 279 9.01 9.23 -21.73
C PHE A 279 8.37 10.10 -22.83
N LYS A 280 9.11 10.91 -23.57
CA LYS A 280 8.57 11.92 -24.49
C LYS A 280 7.51 11.40 -25.48
N ASN A 281 7.60 10.16 -25.91
CA ASN A 281 6.61 9.54 -26.81
C ASN A 281 5.38 8.98 -26.04
N ASN A 282 5.41 8.96 -24.70
CA ASN A 282 4.42 8.34 -23.84
C ASN A 282 4.09 9.23 -22.63
N THR A 283 4.15 10.55 -22.80
CA THR A 283 3.92 11.51 -21.71
C THR A 283 2.50 11.46 -21.16
N LYS A 284 1.49 11.15 -21.98
CA LYS A 284 0.10 10.95 -21.52
C LYS A 284 0.00 9.78 -20.53
N LEU A 285 0.70 8.69 -20.81
CA LEU A 285 0.75 7.52 -19.96
C LEU A 285 1.50 7.83 -18.65
N LEU A 286 2.67 8.50 -18.74
CA LEU A 286 3.42 8.98 -17.57
C LEU A 286 2.56 9.91 -16.70
N SER A 287 1.90 10.90 -17.29
CA SER A 287 1.01 11.82 -16.62
C SER A 287 -0.11 11.10 -15.86
N THR A 288 -0.82 10.18 -16.52
CA THR A 288 -1.92 9.43 -15.93
C THR A 288 -1.46 8.61 -14.72
N VAL A 289 -0.32 7.93 -14.83
CA VAL A 289 0.25 7.13 -13.74
C VAL A 289 0.67 8.00 -12.56
N LEU A 290 1.32 9.14 -12.81
CA LEU A 290 1.72 10.07 -11.75
C LEU A 290 0.50 10.70 -11.06
N LYS A 291 -0.50 11.16 -11.81
CA LYS A 291 -1.73 11.75 -11.24
C LYS A 291 -2.51 10.73 -10.40
N TRP A 292 -2.62 9.49 -10.88
CA TRP A 292 -3.19 8.41 -10.09
C TRP A 292 -2.38 8.18 -8.81
N GLY A 293 -1.06 8.16 -8.92
CA GLY A 293 -0.15 7.98 -7.79
C GLY A 293 -0.30 9.08 -6.74
N LEU A 294 -0.31 10.36 -7.15
CA LEU A 294 -0.47 11.51 -6.26
C LEU A 294 -1.73 11.42 -5.39
N LEU A 295 -2.85 10.99 -5.99
CA LEU A 295 -4.13 10.89 -5.28
C LEU A 295 -4.30 9.57 -4.54
N SER A 296 -3.53 8.53 -4.88
CA SER A 296 -3.74 7.15 -4.43
C SER A 296 -3.80 7.00 -2.91
N ILE A 297 -3.02 7.77 -2.17
CA ILE A 297 -2.97 7.71 -0.70
C ILE A 297 -4.31 8.10 -0.04
N PHE A 298 -5.18 8.83 -0.75
CA PHE A 298 -6.53 9.19 -0.30
C PHE A 298 -7.61 8.21 -0.78
N SER A 299 -7.23 7.09 -1.42
CA SER A 299 -8.20 6.10 -1.91
C SER A 299 -9.15 5.63 -0.82
N TYR A 300 -8.66 5.42 0.39
CA TYR A 300 -9.49 5.02 1.53
C TYR A 300 -10.41 6.14 2.01
N ALA A 301 -9.91 7.36 2.17
CA ALA A 301 -10.71 8.52 2.56
C ALA A 301 -11.83 8.80 1.55
N LYS A 302 -11.57 8.63 0.25
CA LYS A 302 -12.62 8.72 -0.79
C LYS A 302 -13.71 7.66 -0.59
N LYS A 303 -13.34 6.42 -0.23
CA LYS A 303 -14.33 5.37 0.05
C LYS A 303 -15.19 5.69 1.28
N GLN A 304 -14.64 6.36 2.28
CA GLN A 304 -15.39 6.81 3.47
C GLN A 304 -16.50 7.81 3.12
N VAL A 305 -16.34 8.61 2.06
CA VAL A 305 -17.37 9.53 1.55
C VAL A 305 -18.21 8.94 0.41
N GLY A 306 -18.15 7.62 0.22
CA GLY A 306 -18.95 6.93 -0.83
C GLY A 306 -18.42 7.12 -2.25
N LYS A 307 -17.19 7.61 -2.40
CA LYS A 307 -16.49 7.70 -3.68
C LYS A 307 -15.36 6.69 -3.71
N TRP A 308 -14.96 6.27 -4.88
CA TRP A 308 -13.82 5.37 -5.02
C TRP A 308 -13.03 5.71 -6.28
N MET A 309 -11.76 5.33 -6.31
CA MET A 309 -10.92 5.43 -7.48
C MET A 309 -10.51 4.03 -7.96
N PRO A 310 -10.42 3.82 -9.30
CA PRO A 310 -10.02 2.52 -9.82
C PRO A 310 -8.59 2.19 -9.40
N TRP A 311 -8.31 0.90 -9.21
CA TRP A 311 -6.92 0.46 -9.08
C TRP A 311 -6.22 0.51 -10.44
N LEU A 312 -4.93 0.75 -10.44
CA LEU A 312 -4.17 0.90 -11.68
C LEU A 312 -3.68 -0.46 -12.18
N TYR A 313 -3.86 -0.73 -13.47
CA TYR A 313 -3.43 -1.96 -14.10
C TYR A 313 -2.55 -1.66 -15.33
N LEU A 314 -1.24 -1.90 -15.20
CA LEU A 314 -0.26 -1.67 -16.25
C LEU A 314 0.06 -3.00 -16.95
N LYS A 315 -0.37 -3.16 -18.20
CA LYS A 315 -0.13 -4.37 -18.99
C LYS A 315 0.75 -4.09 -20.22
N GLY A 316 1.35 -5.09 -20.78
CA GLY A 316 2.11 -4.99 -22.04
C GLY A 316 3.39 -5.82 -22.05
N SER A 317 4.19 -5.70 -23.10
CA SER A 317 5.39 -6.52 -23.31
C SER A 317 6.44 -6.35 -22.23
N ALA A 318 7.25 -7.38 -22.00
CA ALA A 318 8.41 -7.32 -21.11
C ALA A 318 9.40 -6.25 -21.59
N GLY A 319 9.95 -5.49 -20.64
CA GLY A 319 10.93 -4.43 -20.94
C GLY A 319 10.33 -3.13 -21.47
N SER A 320 9.00 -2.95 -21.48
CA SER A 320 8.32 -1.70 -21.88
C SER A 320 8.32 -0.60 -20.80
N GLY A 321 8.80 -0.88 -19.59
CA GLY A 321 8.91 0.13 -18.53
C GLY A 321 7.77 0.14 -17.49
N LYS A 322 6.82 -0.80 -17.53
CA LYS A 322 5.70 -0.91 -16.59
C LYS A 322 6.10 -0.86 -15.13
N THR A 323 6.97 -1.80 -14.73
CA THR A 323 7.44 -1.91 -13.34
C THR A 323 8.24 -0.68 -12.91
N THR A 324 8.99 -0.08 -13.83
CA THR A 324 9.71 1.18 -13.59
C THR A 324 8.72 2.30 -13.27
N LEU A 325 7.66 2.46 -14.09
CA LEU A 325 6.64 3.47 -13.87
C LEU A 325 5.88 3.25 -12.57
N ALA A 326 5.53 1.99 -12.27
CA ALA A 326 4.88 1.64 -11.00
C ALA A 326 5.77 1.92 -9.77
N LYS A 327 7.09 1.70 -9.87
CA LYS A 327 8.04 2.08 -8.81
C LYS A 327 8.09 3.59 -8.59
N ILE A 328 7.95 4.41 -9.66
CA ILE A 328 7.93 5.88 -9.52
C ILE A 328 6.75 6.33 -8.65
N ILE A 329 5.59 5.65 -8.71
CA ILE A 329 4.47 5.93 -7.81
C ILE A 329 4.88 5.81 -6.33
N LEU A 330 5.69 4.80 -6.00
CA LEU A 330 6.11 4.59 -4.62
C LEU A 330 7.02 5.72 -4.10
N TYR A 331 7.76 6.38 -5.00
CA TYR A 331 8.57 7.55 -4.65
C TYR A 331 7.75 8.81 -4.31
N LEU A 332 6.50 8.89 -4.75
CA LEU A 332 5.61 10.00 -4.39
C LEU A 332 5.27 10.00 -2.89
N HIS A 333 5.16 8.82 -2.28
CA HIS A 333 4.74 8.67 -0.88
C HIS A 333 5.83 8.08 0.03
N GLY A 334 7.07 8.17 -0.40
CA GLY A 334 8.23 7.62 0.30
C GLY A 334 9.20 6.98 -0.68
N THR A 335 9.77 5.84 -0.31
CA THR A 335 10.65 5.05 -1.17
C THR A 335 10.10 3.64 -1.33
N PRO A 336 10.37 2.94 -2.45
CA PRO A 336 9.96 1.56 -2.61
C PRO A 336 10.60 0.68 -1.53
N THR A 337 9.76 -0.01 -0.77
CA THR A 337 10.18 -0.99 0.24
C THR A 337 9.71 -2.40 -0.15
N PRO A 338 10.30 -3.47 0.40
CA PRO A 338 9.82 -4.83 0.15
C PRO A 338 8.37 -5.06 0.60
N GLU A 339 7.85 -4.26 1.54
CA GLU A 339 6.49 -4.33 2.03
C GLU A 339 5.47 -3.83 1.02
N ASN A 340 5.81 -2.80 0.24
CA ASN A 340 4.92 -2.15 -0.74
C ASN A 340 5.26 -2.47 -2.20
N ASN A 341 6.25 -3.34 -2.45
CA ASN A 341 6.62 -3.85 -3.78
C ASN A 341 6.74 -5.37 -3.75
N ILE A 342 5.67 -6.08 -4.07
CA ILE A 342 5.54 -7.52 -3.90
C ILE A 342 5.28 -8.24 -5.22
N GLY A 343 5.71 -9.50 -5.27
CA GLY A 343 5.33 -10.40 -6.37
C GLY A 343 3.90 -10.92 -6.23
N GLY A 344 3.31 -11.38 -7.32
CA GLY A 344 1.94 -11.90 -7.36
C GLY A 344 1.67 -13.05 -6.40
N SER A 345 2.68 -13.87 -6.07
CA SER A 345 2.56 -14.92 -5.05
C SER A 345 2.31 -14.38 -3.64
N GLY A 346 2.69 -13.13 -3.37
CA GLY A 346 2.38 -12.43 -2.12
C GLY A 346 0.94 -11.90 -2.04
N PHE A 347 0.17 -12.02 -3.13
CA PHE A 347 -1.18 -11.48 -3.29
C PHE A 347 -2.20 -12.53 -3.79
N ASP A 348 -1.89 -13.80 -3.70
CA ASP A 348 -2.61 -14.91 -4.36
C ASP A 348 -3.65 -15.62 -3.49
N THR A 349 -3.85 -15.23 -2.24
CA THR A 349 -4.89 -15.74 -1.34
C THR A 349 -5.62 -14.62 -0.64
N GLN A 350 -6.90 -14.82 -0.28
CA GLN A 350 -7.67 -13.84 0.47
C GLN A 350 -6.97 -13.38 1.76
N ALA A 351 -6.29 -14.29 2.46
CA ALA A 351 -5.57 -13.95 3.68
C ALA A 351 -4.39 -12.99 3.40
N ARG A 352 -3.60 -13.29 2.36
CA ARG A 352 -2.48 -12.43 1.96
C ARG A 352 -2.95 -11.08 1.44
N VAL A 353 -4.00 -11.06 0.61
CA VAL A 353 -4.63 -9.81 0.13
C VAL A 353 -5.07 -8.96 1.31
N GLY A 354 -5.87 -9.53 2.24
CA GLY A 354 -6.35 -8.80 3.40
C GLY A 354 -5.22 -8.27 4.29
N ALA A 355 -4.22 -9.10 4.58
CA ALA A 355 -3.06 -8.70 5.39
C ALA A 355 -2.23 -7.57 4.75
N LYS A 356 -2.14 -7.55 3.40
CA LYS A 356 -1.41 -6.48 2.71
C LYS A 356 -2.21 -5.19 2.65
N LEU A 357 -3.49 -5.25 2.29
CA LEU A 357 -4.34 -4.09 2.14
C LEU A 357 -4.67 -3.37 3.46
N SER A 358 -4.58 -4.08 4.58
CA SER A 358 -4.92 -3.53 5.90
C SER A 358 -3.75 -2.86 6.64
N LYS A 359 -2.57 -2.72 6.03
CA LYS A 359 -1.39 -2.19 6.73
C LYS A 359 -1.35 -0.67 6.78
N SER A 360 -1.56 -0.01 5.67
CA SER A 360 -1.49 1.46 5.53
C SER A 360 -2.30 1.92 4.32
N CYS A 361 -2.49 3.23 4.18
CA CYS A 361 -3.08 3.83 2.98
C CYS A 361 -2.07 3.98 1.82
N ASP A 362 -0.82 3.60 2.01
CA ASP A 362 0.20 3.68 0.95
C ASP A 362 -0.15 2.79 -0.24
N PRO A 363 0.16 3.22 -1.47
CA PRO A 363 -0.06 2.39 -2.65
C PRO A 363 0.83 1.13 -2.61
N LEU A 364 0.25 0.01 -3.04
CA LEU A 364 0.90 -1.29 -3.10
C LEU A 364 1.18 -1.67 -4.56
N LEU A 365 2.43 -1.94 -4.89
CA LEU A 365 2.82 -2.49 -6.19
C LEU A 365 2.80 -4.02 -6.14
N VAL A 366 2.01 -4.64 -7.03
CA VAL A 366 1.91 -6.09 -7.19
C VAL A 366 2.36 -6.47 -8.59
N ASN A 367 3.48 -7.18 -8.68
CA ASN A 367 4.03 -7.63 -9.95
C ASN A 367 3.50 -9.03 -10.31
N GLU A 368 3.08 -9.22 -11.56
CA GLU A 368 2.62 -10.48 -12.16
C GLU A 368 1.49 -11.16 -11.35
N PRO A 369 0.29 -10.54 -11.26
CA PRO A 369 -0.81 -11.02 -10.42
C PRO A 369 -1.59 -12.20 -11.02
N ALA A 370 -1.19 -12.81 -12.14
CA ALA A 370 -1.94 -13.85 -12.85
C ALA A 370 -2.41 -14.99 -11.94
N GLY A 371 -1.58 -15.42 -10.97
CA GLY A 371 -1.94 -16.45 -9.99
C GLY A 371 -3.07 -16.03 -9.04
N ALA A 372 -3.20 -14.72 -8.76
CA ALA A 372 -4.28 -14.16 -7.95
C ALA A 372 -5.61 -14.15 -8.73
N PHE A 373 -5.59 -13.69 -9.98
CA PHE A 373 -6.79 -13.56 -10.80
C PHE A 373 -7.37 -14.88 -11.29
N ASN A 374 -6.59 -15.97 -11.26
CA ASN A 374 -7.10 -17.32 -11.52
C ASN A 374 -7.91 -17.92 -10.35
N ARG A 375 -8.00 -17.22 -9.22
CA ARG A 375 -8.73 -17.67 -8.03
C ARG A 375 -9.99 -16.84 -7.82
N TYR A 376 -11.14 -17.42 -8.11
CA TYR A 376 -12.45 -16.75 -7.98
C TYR A 376 -12.63 -16.01 -6.64
N SER A 377 -12.26 -16.64 -5.51
CA SER A 377 -12.40 -16.03 -4.20
C SER A 377 -11.52 -14.80 -3.96
N VAL A 378 -10.36 -14.72 -4.64
CA VAL A 378 -9.48 -13.56 -4.60
C VAL A 378 -10.03 -12.45 -5.50
N VAL A 379 -10.52 -12.80 -6.67
CA VAL A 379 -11.18 -11.87 -7.61
C VAL A 379 -12.37 -11.18 -6.93
N GLU A 380 -13.27 -11.95 -6.32
CA GLU A 380 -14.43 -11.39 -5.60
C GLU A 380 -13.98 -10.45 -4.45
N MET A 381 -12.95 -10.84 -3.71
CA MET A 381 -12.43 -9.97 -2.65
C MET A 381 -11.86 -8.67 -3.22
N ILE A 382 -11.10 -8.72 -4.31
CA ILE A 382 -10.53 -7.52 -4.96
C ILE A 382 -11.65 -6.57 -5.41
N LYS A 383 -12.71 -7.09 -6.04
CA LYS A 383 -13.87 -6.29 -6.44
C LYS A 383 -14.46 -5.49 -5.28
N VAL A 384 -14.59 -6.14 -4.12
CA VAL A 384 -15.07 -5.48 -2.90
C VAL A 384 -14.06 -4.46 -2.39
N CYS A 385 -12.76 -4.80 -2.33
CA CYS A 385 -11.73 -3.94 -1.78
C CYS A 385 -11.55 -2.61 -2.55
N VAL A 386 -11.82 -2.59 -3.85
CA VAL A 386 -11.72 -1.36 -4.65
C VAL A 386 -12.77 -0.35 -4.24
N GLU A 387 -14.02 -0.78 -4.03
CA GLU A 387 -15.18 0.10 -3.83
C GLU A 387 -15.53 0.32 -2.35
N SER A 388 -15.18 -0.64 -1.48
CA SER A 388 -15.59 -0.62 -0.08
C SER A 388 -14.42 -0.33 0.87
N ILE A 389 -14.74 0.24 2.02
CA ILE A 389 -13.79 0.47 3.12
C ILE A 389 -13.30 -0.83 3.74
N THR A 390 -14.05 -1.92 3.60
CA THR A 390 -13.73 -3.25 4.15
C THR A 390 -13.64 -4.27 3.04
N GLY A 391 -12.60 -5.10 3.07
CA GLY A 391 -12.37 -6.10 2.02
C GLY A 391 -12.78 -7.51 2.36
N ARG A 392 -12.78 -7.88 3.65
CA ARG A 392 -13.02 -9.26 4.08
C ARG A 392 -13.64 -9.31 5.48
N GLY A 393 -14.63 -10.18 5.64
CA GLY A 393 -15.08 -10.59 6.96
C GLY A 393 -14.37 -11.87 7.42
N LYS A 394 -13.96 -11.92 8.67
CA LYS A 394 -13.39 -13.11 9.32
C LYS A 394 -14.10 -13.35 10.64
N MET A 395 -14.54 -14.59 10.87
CA MET A 395 -15.00 -15.00 12.20
C MET A 395 -13.80 -15.24 13.09
N ILE A 396 -13.69 -14.47 14.16
CA ILE A 396 -12.66 -14.63 15.18
C ILE A 396 -13.37 -14.77 16.53
N GLY A 397 -13.19 -15.88 17.19
CA GLY A 397 -13.74 -16.07 18.53
C GLY A 397 -15.26 -15.98 18.65
N GLY A 398 -16.00 -16.26 17.58
CA GLY A 398 -17.47 -16.12 17.55
C GLY A 398 -17.95 -14.72 17.16
N SER A 399 -17.05 -13.73 17.00
CA SER A 399 -17.37 -12.40 16.51
C SER A 399 -16.97 -12.24 15.05
N TYR A 400 -17.83 -11.61 14.25
CA TYR A 400 -17.51 -11.25 12.86
C TYR A 400 -16.68 -9.99 12.86
N ARG A 401 -15.48 -10.05 12.27
CA ARG A 401 -14.57 -8.90 12.13
C ARG A 401 -14.33 -8.62 10.68
N GLN A 402 -14.45 -7.37 10.30
CA GLN A 402 -14.13 -6.90 8.96
C GLN A 402 -12.68 -6.41 8.93
N ILE A 403 -11.94 -6.79 7.87
CA ILE A 403 -10.58 -6.32 7.64
C ILE A 403 -10.65 -5.14 6.69
N PRO A 404 -10.11 -3.97 7.06
CA PRO A 404 -10.15 -2.79 6.21
C PRO A 404 -9.29 -2.95 4.96
N ALA A 405 -9.70 -2.30 3.87
CA ALA A 405 -8.97 -2.24 2.61
C ALA A 405 -8.39 -0.84 2.42
N PHE A 406 -7.29 -0.54 3.11
CA PHE A 406 -6.65 0.78 3.10
C PHE A 406 -5.89 1.04 1.81
N SER A 407 -4.94 0.15 1.46
CA SER A 407 -4.02 0.36 0.33
C SER A 407 -4.72 0.28 -1.02
N PRO A 408 -4.56 1.26 -1.90
CA PRO A 408 -4.82 1.10 -3.31
C PRO A 408 -3.71 0.27 -3.96
N VAL A 409 -4.02 -0.38 -5.09
CA VAL A 409 -3.06 -1.29 -5.74
C VAL A 409 -2.75 -0.85 -7.15
N VAL A 410 -1.47 -0.90 -7.51
CA VAL A 410 -1.00 -0.87 -8.89
C VAL A 410 -0.48 -2.25 -9.28
N PHE A 411 -1.09 -2.83 -10.31
CA PHE A 411 -0.65 -4.09 -10.89
C PHE A 411 0.25 -3.87 -12.09
N THR A 412 1.25 -4.73 -12.25
CA THR A 412 2.00 -4.82 -13.51
C THR A 412 1.92 -6.24 -14.04
N ALA A 413 1.54 -6.41 -15.29
CA ALA A 413 1.40 -7.72 -15.90
C ALA A 413 1.93 -7.73 -17.35
N ASN A 414 2.51 -8.88 -17.74
CA ASN A 414 2.88 -9.12 -19.11
C ASN A 414 1.65 -9.64 -19.87
N GLN A 415 1.04 -8.80 -20.70
CA GLN A 415 -0.08 -9.11 -21.61
C GLN A 415 -1.23 -9.97 -21.05
N TYR A 416 -1.33 -10.10 -19.72
CA TYR A 416 -2.45 -10.76 -19.07
C TYR A 416 -3.52 -9.73 -18.71
N LEU A 417 -4.74 -9.97 -19.09
CA LEU A 417 -5.91 -9.22 -18.64
C LEU A 417 -6.91 -10.21 -18.05
N PRO A 418 -7.47 -9.94 -16.86
CA PRO A 418 -8.52 -10.79 -16.31
C PRO A 418 -9.74 -10.85 -17.24
N GLU A 419 -10.31 -12.03 -17.45
CA GLU A 419 -11.51 -12.22 -18.28
C GLU A 419 -12.81 -11.75 -17.61
N ASP A 420 -12.74 -11.30 -16.36
CA ASP A 420 -13.89 -10.86 -15.56
C ASP A 420 -14.19 -9.37 -15.79
N ASP A 421 -15.23 -9.08 -16.57
CA ASP A 421 -15.67 -7.71 -16.89
C ASP A 421 -15.98 -6.86 -15.65
N ALA A 422 -16.53 -7.47 -14.59
CA ALA A 422 -16.84 -6.75 -13.38
C ALA A 422 -15.57 -6.35 -12.62
N LEU A 423 -14.51 -7.14 -12.70
CA LEU A 423 -13.20 -6.79 -12.18
C LEU A 423 -12.55 -5.70 -13.02
N LEU A 424 -12.62 -5.81 -14.35
CA LEU A 424 -12.00 -4.83 -15.26
C LEU A 424 -12.56 -3.43 -15.11
N ARG A 425 -13.86 -3.29 -14.85
CA ARG A 425 -14.49 -1.97 -14.58
C ARG A 425 -13.91 -1.29 -13.33
N ARG A 426 -13.27 -2.03 -12.44
CA ARG A 426 -12.62 -1.53 -11.22
C ARG A 426 -11.15 -1.18 -11.41
N PHE A 427 -10.66 -1.40 -12.62
CA PHE A 427 -9.29 -1.08 -12.98
C PHE A 427 -9.23 0.08 -13.98
N TYR A 428 -8.23 0.91 -13.84
CA TYR A 428 -7.80 1.82 -14.88
C TYR A 428 -6.67 1.13 -15.66
N VAL A 429 -7.01 0.60 -16.82
CA VAL A 429 -6.10 -0.23 -17.61
C VAL A 429 -5.28 0.63 -18.54
N LEU A 430 -3.95 0.52 -18.46
CA LEU A 430 -3.01 1.20 -19.34
C LEU A 430 -2.13 0.16 -20.03
N SER A 431 -2.10 0.21 -21.36
CA SER A 431 -1.31 -0.69 -22.18
C SER A 431 0.02 -0.06 -22.61
N PHE A 432 1.04 -0.90 -22.55
CA PHE A 432 2.38 -0.62 -23.04
C PHE A 432 2.60 -1.46 -24.30
N SER A 433 2.51 -0.81 -25.46
CA SER A 433 2.69 -1.48 -26.74
C SER A 433 4.13 -2.00 -26.91
N TYR A 434 4.29 -2.94 -27.82
CA TYR A 434 5.60 -3.50 -28.18
C TYR A 434 6.59 -2.43 -28.62
N SER A 435 6.13 -1.40 -29.34
CA SER A 435 6.94 -0.26 -29.79
C SER A 435 7.52 0.57 -28.64
N MET A 436 6.97 0.46 -27.42
CA MET A 436 7.48 1.13 -26.20
C MET A 436 8.64 0.37 -25.54
N ARG A 437 9.00 -0.81 -26.04
CA ARG A 437 10.08 -1.61 -25.49
C ARG A 437 11.41 -0.85 -25.54
N LYS A 438 12.05 -0.76 -24.39
CA LYS A 438 13.32 -0.04 -24.24
C LYS A 438 14.51 -0.94 -24.60
N THR A 439 15.45 -0.37 -25.32
CA THR A 439 16.75 -0.99 -25.57
C THR A 439 17.57 -1.11 -24.30
N GLU A 440 18.54 -1.99 -24.26
CA GLU A 440 19.43 -2.12 -23.10
C GLU A 440 20.23 -0.86 -22.82
N ALA A 441 20.56 -0.07 -23.85
CA ALA A 441 21.22 1.22 -23.71
C ALA A 441 20.32 2.25 -23.02
N GLU A 442 19.03 2.32 -23.40
CA GLU A 442 18.03 3.20 -22.75
C GLU A 442 17.78 2.79 -21.31
N LYS A 443 17.67 1.50 -20.99
CA LYS A 443 17.52 1.00 -19.62
C LYS A 443 18.72 1.43 -18.76
N LYS A 444 19.94 1.17 -19.21
CA LYS A 444 21.17 1.57 -18.49
C LYS A 444 21.26 3.09 -18.31
N ASN A 445 20.84 3.86 -19.31
CA ASN A 445 20.82 5.32 -19.19
C ASN A 445 19.79 5.78 -18.15
N PHE A 446 18.61 5.18 -18.12
CA PHE A 446 17.59 5.44 -17.11
C PHE A 446 18.09 5.10 -15.69
N GLU A 447 18.66 3.91 -15.48
CA GLU A 447 19.24 3.49 -14.21
C GLU A 447 20.33 4.45 -13.73
N ARG A 448 21.25 4.83 -14.64
CA ARG A 448 22.32 5.80 -14.31
C ARG A 448 21.75 7.18 -13.94
N LYS A 449 20.67 7.62 -14.60
CA LYS A 449 20.08 8.95 -14.38
C LYS A 449 19.25 9.00 -13.10
N PHE A 450 18.45 7.95 -12.83
CA PHE A 450 17.45 7.98 -11.76
C PHE A 450 17.76 7.06 -10.58
N ASN A 451 18.67 6.11 -10.71
CA ASN A 451 19.12 5.25 -9.63
C ASN A 451 17.94 4.56 -8.89
N ILE A 452 16.94 4.11 -9.65
CA ILE A 452 15.63 3.70 -9.14
C ILE A 452 15.68 2.51 -8.14
N ASP A 453 16.72 1.68 -8.21
CA ASP A 453 16.93 0.55 -7.31
C ASP A 453 17.81 0.91 -6.08
N SER A 454 18.24 2.17 -5.97
CA SER A 454 18.96 2.71 -4.81
C SER A 454 18.20 3.89 -4.21
N PRO A 455 17.12 3.64 -3.44
CA PRO A 455 16.19 4.67 -3.00
C PRO A 455 16.84 5.88 -2.33
N ASP A 456 17.83 5.66 -1.49
CA ASP A 456 18.50 6.74 -0.73
C ASP A 456 19.27 7.74 -1.61
N ARG A 457 19.65 7.33 -2.81
CA ARG A 457 20.45 8.14 -3.76
C ARG A 457 19.65 8.55 -5.00
N SER A 458 18.40 8.17 -5.09
CA SER A 458 17.56 8.44 -6.25
C SER A 458 17.07 9.89 -6.26
N PRO A 459 17.26 10.64 -7.37
CA PRO A 459 16.65 11.95 -7.52
C PRO A 459 15.12 11.90 -7.56
N LEU A 460 14.52 10.72 -7.83
CA LEU A 460 13.06 10.54 -7.80
C LEU A 460 12.46 10.86 -6.43
N ARG A 461 13.27 10.87 -5.37
CA ARG A 461 12.82 11.28 -4.03
C ARG A 461 12.21 12.68 -4.00
N ALA A 462 12.71 13.60 -4.84
CA ALA A 462 12.15 14.95 -4.90
C ALA A 462 10.68 14.98 -5.33
N LEU A 463 10.17 13.92 -5.97
CA LEU A 463 8.76 13.83 -6.34
C LEU A 463 7.81 13.85 -5.13
N HIS A 464 8.30 13.50 -3.92
CA HIS A 464 7.48 13.57 -2.71
C HIS A 464 7.04 15.00 -2.37
N TYR A 465 7.83 16.02 -2.73
CA TYR A 465 7.44 17.41 -2.51
C TYR A 465 6.14 17.77 -3.26
N LEU A 466 5.97 17.26 -4.49
CA LEU A 466 4.72 17.45 -5.22
C LEU A 466 3.57 16.68 -4.57
N ALA A 467 3.84 15.48 -4.04
CA ALA A 467 2.82 14.71 -3.33
C ALA A 467 2.42 15.39 -2.01
N ASP A 468 3.38 15.94 -1.26
CA ASP A 468 3.11 16.68 -0.02
C ASP A 468 2.25 17.93 -0.30
N ALA A 469 2.51 18.67 -1.38
CA ALA A 469 1.67 19.78 -1.78
C ALA A 469 0.23 19.34 -2.07
N VAL A 470 0.04 18.26 -2.84
CA VAL A 470 -1.30 17.69 -3.11
C VAL A 470 -1.97 17.24 -1.80
N ILE A 471 -1.23 16.65 -0.90
CA ILE A 471 -1.75 16.21 0.40
C ILE A 471 -2.19 17.40 1.24
N CYS A 472 -1.38 18.46 1.31
CA CYS A 472 -1.72 19.69 2.03
C CYS A 472 -3.01 20.32 1.50
N GLU A 473 -3.18 20.43 0.18
CA GLU A 473 -4.40 20.95 -0.45
C GLU A 473 -5.64 20.13 -0.10
N ILE A 474 -5.56 18.79 -0.11
CA ILE A 474 -6.71 17.93 0.22
C ILE A 474 -7.02 17.99 1.73
N ILE A 475 -6.00 18.12 2.60
CA ILE A 475 -6.22 18.30 4.05
C ILE A 475 -6.89 19.65 4.32
N ALA A 476 -6.45 20.70 3.62
CA ALA A 476 -7.04 22.05 3.78
C ALA A 476 -8.48 22.11 3.25
N ASN A 477 -8.80 21.34 2.20
CA ASN A 477 -10.13 21.33 1.62
C ASN A 477 -10.64 19.89 1.41
N PRO A 478 -11.25 19.25 2.42
CA PRO A 478 -11.77 17.88 2.32
C PRO A 478 -12.85 17.68 1.24
N ALA A 479 -13.44 18.76 0.72
CA ALA A 479 -14.45 18.69 -0.35
C ALA A 479 -13.92 17.99 -1.62
N TYR A 480 -12.61 18.04 -1.87
CA TYR A 480 -11.96 17.28 -2.95
C TYR A 480 -12.18 15.76 -2.89
N LEU A 481 -12.52 15.20 -1.73
CA LEU A 481 -12.82 13.78 -1.60
C LEU A 481 -14.10 13.38 -2.35
N TYR A 482 -15.05 14.31 -2.54
CA TYR A 482 -16.35 14.07 -3.19
C TYR A 482 -16.30 14.15 -4.71
N ASP A 483 -15.24 14.74 -5.29
CA ASP A 483 -15.08 14.90 -6.73
C ASP A 483 -14.68 13.57 -7.41
N ASP A 484 -14.88 13.49 -8.74
CA ASP A 484 -14.23 12.43 -9.54
C ASP A 484 -12.72 12.53 -9.33
N TRP A 485 -12.05 11.39 -9.21
CA TRP A 485 -10.63 11.37 -8.89
C TRP A 485 -9.73 12.10 -9.91
N ARG A 486 -10.14 12.17 -11.19
CA ARG A 486 -9.40 12.89 -12.23
C ARG A 486 -9.61 14.40 -12.13
N GLU A 487 -10.86 14.81 -11.92
CA GLU A 487 -11.21 16.23 -11.72
C GLU A 487 -10.52 16.77 -10.46
N CYS A 488 -10.54 16.00 -9.37
CA CYS A 488 -9.86 16.33 -8.14
C CYS A 488 -8.39 16.64 -8.35
N ILE A 489 -7.62 15.70 -8.94
CA ILE A 489 -6.17 15.88 -9.11
C ILE A 489 -5.84 16.97 -10.13
N ASP A 490 -6.61 17.13 -11.20
CA ASP A 490 -6.39 18.18 -12.19
C ASP A 490 -6.65 19.57 -11.60
N SER A 491 -7.67 19.73 -10.76
CA SER A 491 -7.95 20.97 -10.04
C SER A 491 -6.81 21.36 -9.11
N ILE A 492 -6.33 20.40 -8.30
CA ILE A 492 -5.23 20.63 -7.35
C ILE A 492 -3.92 20.97 -8.10
N LEU A 493 -3.58 20.21 -9.14
CA LEU A 493 -2.38 20.50 -9.93
C LEU A 493 -2.46 21.87 -10.63
N THR A 494 -3.65 22.32 -11.00
CA THR A 494 -3.85 23.65 -11.57
C THR A 494 -3.59 24.75 -10.53
N LEU A 495 -4.01 24.56 -9.28
CA LEU A 495 -3.68 25.48 -8.19
C LEU A 495 -2.16 25.54 -7.95
N ILE A 496 -1.53 24.37 -7.75
CA ILE A 496 -0.08 24.29 -7.55
C ILE A 496 0.70 24.91 -8.72
N ASN A 497 0.22 24.71 -9.96
CA ASN A 497 0.84 25.32 -11.13
C ASN A 497 0.72 26.85 -11.14
N THR A 498 -0.39 27.37 -10.64
CA THR A 498 -0.55 28.83 -10.51
C THR A 498 0.41 29.40 -9.48
N ASP A 499 0.59 28.74 -8.35
CA ASP A 499 1.54 29.15 -7.29
C ASP A 499 3.02 29.04 -7.74
N LEU A 500 3.28 28.21 -8.72
CA LEU A 500 4.59 28.03 -9.36
C LEU A 500 4.78 28.86 -10.65
N ASP A 501 3.95 29.87 -10.89
CA ASP A 501 4.01 30.71 -12.09
C ASP A 501 4.00 29.90 -13.42
N GLY A 502 3.33 28.78 -13.45
CA GLY A 502 3.23 27.92 -14.65
C GLY A 502 4.42 26.98 -14.85
N ALA A 503 5.21 26.69 -13.83
CA ALA A 503 6.42 25.88 -13.96
C ALA A 503 6.18 24.37 -14.16
N LEU A 504 4.98 23.85 -13.85
CA LEU A 504 4.66 22.43 -14.08
C LEU A 504 4.65 22.12 -15.59
N PRO A 505 5.18 20.98 -16.03
CA PRO A 505 5.23 20.63 -17.43
C PRO A 505 3.82 20.43 -18.01
N GLU A 506 3.54 20.97 -19.20
CA GLU A 506 2.24 20.90 -19.89
C GLU A 506 1.73 19.45 -20.05
N TRP A 507 2.63 18.50 -20.30
CA TRP A 507 2.24 17.10 -20.45
C TRP A 507 1.60 16.52 -19.17
N LEU A 508 1.84 17.06 -17.99
CA LEU A 508 1.26 16.60 -16.74
C LEU A 508 -0.26 16.78 -16.71
N PHE A 509 -0.80 17.72 -17.50
CA PHE A 509 -2.26 17.97 -17.61
C PHE A 509 -2.95 17.11 -18.67
N THR A 510 -2.26 16.13 -19.24
CA THR A 510 -2.83 15.21 -20.22
C THR A 510 -3.28 13.89 -19.59
N TRP A 511 -4.15 13.16 -20.29
CA TRP A 511 -4.65 11.86 -19.86
C TRP A 511 -4.48 10.80 -20.95
N GLN A 512 -4.08 9.61 -20.56
CA GLN A 512 -4.24 8.40 -21.37
C GLN A 512 -5.58 7.76 -21.02
N LYS A 513 -6.42 7.47 -22.01
CA LYS A 513 -7.71 6.78 -21.79
C LYS A 513 -7.47 5.37 -21.26
N SER A 514 -8.30 4.91 -20.33
CA SER A 514 -8.32 3.51 -19.92
C SER A 514 -8.77 2.64 -21.09
N GLU A 515 -8.08 1.52 -21.29
CA GLU A 515 -8.44 0.59 -22.37
C GLU A 515 -9.64 -0.29 -22.00
N SER A 516 -10.48 -0.55 -23.00
CA SER A 516 -11.54 -1.56 -22.96
C SER A 516 -11.00 -2.94 -23.40
N LEU A 517 -11.80 -4.00 -23.26
CA LEU A 517 -11.45 -5.32 -23.81
C LEU A 517 -11.26 -5.27 -25.34
N GLU A 518 -12.06 -4.50 -26.04
CA GLU A 518 -11.98 -4.33 -27.49
C GLU A 518 -10.69 -3.61 -27.90
N ASP A 519 -10.26 -2.59 -27.14
CA ASP A 519 -8.95 -1.94 -27.33
C ASP A 519 -7.78 -2.92 -27.05
N PHE A 520 -7.99 -3.89 -26.16
CA PHE A 520 -6.97 -4.90 -25.83
C PHE A 520 -6.69 -5.83 -27.02
N ASP A 521 -7.74 -6.35 -27.66
CA ASP A 521 -7.60 -7.24 -28.81
C ASP A 521 -6.90 -6.52 -29.97
N ASN A 522 -7.21 -5.24 -30.17
CA ASN A 522 -6.53 -4.38 -31.15
C ASN A 522 -5.05 -4.19 -30.81
N THR A 523 -4.73 -3.96 -29.54
CA THR A 523 -3.32 -3.80 -29.10
C THR A 523 -2.54 -5.12 -29.27
N GLN A 524 -3.13 -6.29 -28.95
CA GLN A 524 -2.49 -7.57 -29.18
C GLN A 524 -2.26 -7.85 -30.67
N THR A 525 -3.25 -7.53 -31.50
CA THR A 525 -3.13 -7.66 -32.95
C THR A 525 -1.97 -6.82 -33.49
N GLU A 526 -1.85 -5.59 -33.00
CA GLU A 526 -0.76 -4.68 -33.37
C GLU A 526 0.61 -5.18 -32.90
N ASP A 527 0.72 -5.68 -31.67
CA ASP A 527 1.96 -6.23 -31.13
C ASP A 527 2.42 -7.46 -31.93
N ILE A 528 1.49 -8.34 -32.33
CA ILE A 528 1.79 -9.47 -33.20
C ILE A 528 2.24 -9.00 -34.59
N ARG A 529 1.58 -7.98 -35.14
CA ARG A 529 1.96 -7.37 -36.41
C ARG A 529 3.38 -6.82 -36.37
N MET A 530 3.72 -6.05 -35.34
CA MET A 530 5.05 -5.48 -35.14
C MET A 530 6.13 -6.56 -34.96
N PHE A 531 5.81 -7.65 -34.24
CA PHE A 531 6.69 -8.82 -34.14
C PHE A 531 7.03 -9.38 -35.51
N PHE A 532 6.04 -9.62 -36.37
CA PHE A 532 6.30 -10.12 -37.72
C PHE A 532 7.13 -9.13 -38.54
N ILE A 533 6.81 -7.84 -38.53
CA ILE A 533 7.55 -6.80 -39.23
C ILE A 533 9.03 -6.81 -38.80
N GLU A 534 9.31 -6.89 -37.50
CA GLU A 534 10.68 -6.95 -37.00
C GLU A 534 11.41 -8.21 -37.47
N GLN A 535 10.76 -9.39 -37.42
CA GLN A 535 11.36 -10.63 -37.90
C GLN A 535 11.67 -10.57 -39.40
N PHE A 536 10.74 -10.03 -40.21
CA PHE A 536 10.98 -9.90 -41.66
C PHE A 536 12.06 -8.88 -41.95
N ASN A 537 12.15 -7.76 -41.24
CA ASN A 537 13.22 -6.79 -41.36
C ASN A 537 14.59 -7.39 -41.04
N GLN A 538 14.68 -8.21 -39.98
CA GLN A 538 15.91 -8.91 -39.63
C GLN A 538 16.30 -9.97 -40.69
N ALA A 539 15.32 -10.66 -41.25
CA ALA A 539 15.56 -11.64 -42.29
C ALA A 539 16.03 -10.99 -43.59
N ARG A 540 15.44 -9.86 -43.99
CA ARG A 540 15.86 -9.10 -45.16
C ARG A 540 17.32 -8.64 -45.09
N LYS A 541 17.79 -8.21 -43.94
CA LYS A 541 19.20 -7.82 -43.73
C LYS A 541 20.18 -8.97 -43.88
N LYS A 542 19.71 -10.23 -43.84
CA LYS A 542 20.51 -11.43 -43.98
C LYS A 542 20.51 -11.97 -45.43
N ILE A 543 19.67 -11.41 -46.30
CA ILE A 543 19.58 -11.86 -47.68
C ILE A 543 20.62 -11.09 -48.49
N THR A 544 21.63 -11.80 -48.96
CA THR A 544 22.59 -11.31 -49.96
C THR A 544 21.99 -11.57 -51.35
N PHE A 545 21.74 -10.53 -52.09
CA PHE A 545 21.36 -10.62 -53.49
C PHE A 545 22.59 -10.81 -54.36
N ARG A 546 22.51 -11.70 -55.35
CA ARG A 546 23.52 -11.82 -56.40
C ARG A 546 22.95 -11.26 -57.68
N ASP A 547 23.70 -10.43 -58.37
CA ASP A 547 23.35 -9.95 -59.71
C ASP A 547 23.41 -11.10 -60.75
N GLU A 548 22.97 -10.80 -61.96
CA GLU A 548 23.00 -11.76 -63.09
C GLU A 548 24.41 -12.30 -63.39
N ASN A 549 25.45 -11.66 -62.90
CA ASN A 549 26.86 -12.06 -63.06
C ASN A 549 27.40 -12.80 -61.80
N GLY A 550 26.56 -13.00 -60.75
CA GLY A 550 26.92 -13.72 -59.54
C GLY A 550 27.69 -12.91 -58.50
N PHE A 551 27.78 -11.59 -58.67
CA PHE A 551 28.37 -10.67 -57.67
C PHE A 551 27.37 -10.31 -56.56
N ILE A 552 27.86 -10.24 -55.32
CA ILE A 552 27.05 -9.83 -54.18
C ILE A 552 26.81 -8.31 -54.31
N THR A 553 25.54 -7.91 -54.44
CA THR A 553 25.12 -6.54 -54.40
C THR A 553 24.49 -6.25 -53.03
N ASP A 554 25.12 -5.35 -52.27
CA ASP A 554 24.47 -4.76 -51.08
C ASP A 554 23.44 -3.74 -51.60
N HIS A 555 22.21 -4.20 -51.78
CA HIS A 555 21.09 -3.29 -51.97
C HIS A 555 20.61 -2.87 -50.59
N GLU A 556 21.03 -1.69 -50.12
CA GLU A 556 20.23 -0.92 -49.18
C GLU A 556 18.91 -0.60 -49.89
N ILE A 557 17.82 -1.23 -49.40
CA ILE A 557 16.46 -0.94 -49.85
C ILE A 557 16.08 0.40 -49.22
N GLU A 558 16.59 1.49 -49.73
CA GLU A 558 16.05 2.84 -49.48
C GLU A 558 14.81 3.02 -50.38
N GLY A 559 13.65 3.08 -49.77
CA GLY A 559 12.52 3.99 -50.02
C GLY A 559 11.73 3.91 -51.32
N ASP A 560 12.18 3.28 -52.46
CA ASP A 560 11.52 3.37 -53.75
C ASP A 560 11.42 2.04 -54.54
N SER A 561 11.40 0.90 -53.85
CA SER A 561 11.10 -0.37 -54.52
C SER A 561 9.60 -0.51 -54.78
N THR A 562 9.25 -0.87 -56.03
CA THR A 562 7.87 -1.16 -56.43
C THR A 562 7.28 -2.28 -55.55
N SER A 563 5.98 -2.23 -55.27
CA SER A 563 5.27 -3.15 -54.36
C SER A 563 5.51 -4.65 -54.73
N LEU A 564 5.73 -4.97 -55.98
CA LEU A 564 6.03 -6.33 -56.52
C LEU A 564 7.34 -6.90 -56.00
N ASP A 565 8.42 -6.13 -55.96
CA ASP A 565 9.74 -6.60 -55.51
C ASP A 565 9.70 -6.89 -54.00
N PHE A 566 8.92 -6.16 -53.25
CA PHE A 566 8.78 -6.31 -51.80
C PHE A 566 7.96 -7.58 -51.41
N GLU A 567 6.92 -7.86 -52.16
CA GLU A 567 6.12 -9.10 -51.97
C GLU A 567 6.94 -10.35 -52.31
N ASP A 568 7.68 -10.35 -53.37
CA ASP A 568 8.54 -11.46 -53.80
C ASP A 568 9.68 -11.73 -52.81
N ILE A 569 10.30 -10.69 -52.29
CA ILE A 569 11.33 -10.82 -51.21
C ILE A 569 10.75 -11.47 -50.00
N ASN A 570 9.60 -11.04 -49.51
CA ASN A 570 8.94 -11.61 -48.33
C ASN A 570 8.49 -13.07 -48.59
N TRP A 571 7.97 -13.36 -49.79
CA TRP A 571 7.65 -14.75 -50.17
C TRP A 571 8.89 -15.64 -50.18
N ASN A 572 10.03 -15.15 -50.71
CA ASN A 572 11.29 -15.87 -50.73
C ASN A 572 11.84 -16.16 -49.34
N ILE A 573 11.66 -15.26 -48.38
CA ILE A 573 12.00 -15.45 -46.96
C ILE A 573 11.26 -16.70 -46.43
N ILE A 574 9.94 -16.78 -46.67
CA ILE A 574 9.11 -17.89 -46.24
C ILE A 574 9.44 -19.16 -46.99
N ASN A 575 9.58 -19.06 -48.31
CA ASN A 575 9.85 -20.20 -49.19
C ASN A 575 11.22 -20.87 -48.90
N ASN A 576 12.20 -20.08 -48.53
CA ASN A 576 13.54 -20.52 -48.12
C ASN A 576 13.56 -20.98 -46.65
N ARG A 577 12.41 -21.00 -45.96
CA ARG A 577 12.26 -21.43 -44.57
C ARG A 577 13.21 -20.71 -43.60
N MET A 578 13.41 -19.42 -43.80
CA MET A 578 14.25 -18.62 -42.91
C MET A 578 13.63 -18.57 -41.49
N PHE A 579 12.33 -18.83 -41.38
CA PHE A 579 11.64 -19.00 -40.11
C PHE A 579 11.22 -20.45 -39.91
N PRO A 580 11.65 -21.10 -38.82
CA PRO A 580 11.28 -22.51 -38.55
C PRO A 580 9.77 -22.69 -38.23
N TRP A 581 9.09 -21.61 -37.91
CA TRP A 581 7.67 -21.59 -37.57
C TRP A 581 6.74 -21.19 -38.72
N ALA A 582 7.27 -20.80 -39.91
CA ALA A 582 6.49 -20.44 -41.07
C ALA A 582 6.83 -21.38 -42.25
N LEU A 583 5.83 -22.05 -42.79
CA LEU A 583 5.96 -22.98 -43.88
C LEU A 583 5.18 -22.50 -45.11
N PRO A 584 5.79 -22.48 -46.30
CA PRO A 584 5.11 -22.17 -47.54
C PRO A 584 4.19 -23.29 -47.97
N LYS A 585 3.05 -22.96 -48.56
CA LYS A 585 2.12 -23.89 -49.19
C LYS A 585 1.53 -23.24 -50.44
N ILE A 586 1.69 -23.90 -51.59
CA ILE A 586 1.06 -23.47 -52.85
C ILE A 586 -0.12 -24.43 -53.10
N SER A 587 -1.29 -23.89 -53.43
CA SER A 587 -2.46 -24.67 -53.81
C SER A 587 -2.36 -25.16 -55.26
N ARG A 588 -3.30 -26.01 -55.67
CA ARG A 588 -3.40 -26.44 -57.08
C ARG A 588 -3.72 -25.29 -58.03
N ASN A 589 -4.33 -24.24 -57.53
CA ASN A 589 -4.70 -23.02 -58.26
C ASN A 589 -3.61 -21.95 -58.16
N HIS A 590 -2.37 -22.32 -57.85
CA HIS A 590 -1.21 -21.43 -57.68
C HIS A 590 -1.33 -20.37 -56.54
N THR A 591 -2.39 -20.41 -55.71
CA THR A 591 -2.51 -19.50 -54.58
C THR A 591 -1.43 -19.79 -53.53
N LYS A 592 -0.67 -18.75 -53.13
CA LYS A 592 0.35 -18.81 -52.10
C LYS A 592 -0.28 -18.75 -50.70
N TYR A 593 0.08 -19.63 -49.79
CA TYR A 593 -0.36 -19.64 -48.40
C TYR A 593 0.84 -19.69 -47.44
N VAL A 594 0.72 -19.01 -46.31
CA VAL A 594 1.64 -19.17 -45.17
C VAL A 594 0.96 -20.10 -44.16
N CYS A 595 1.71 -21.06 -43.67
CA CYS A 595 1.24 -21.99 -42.64
C CYS A 595 2.12 -21.91 -41.42
N PHE A 596 1.59 -21.30 -40.36
CA PHE A 596 2.31 -21.10 -39.11
C PHE A 596 2.16 -22.32 -38.19
N THR A 597 3.27 -22.90 -37.76
CA THR A 597 3.33 -24.05 -36.87
C THR A 597 3.28 -23.66 -35.40
N GLN A 598 3.21 -24.63 -34.47
CA GLN A 598 3.31 -24.42 -33.04
C GLN A 598 4.57 -23.64 -32.60
N GLY A 599 5.62 -23.64 -33.43
CA GLY A 599 6.82 -22.85 -33.22
C GLY A 599 6.56 -21.34 -33.20
N LEU A 600 5.52 -20.87 -33.91
CA LEU A 600 5.12 -19.46 -33.89
C LEU A 600 4.77 -19.01 -32.47
N ARG A 601 3.98 -19.79 -31.72
CA ARG A 601 3.63 -19.48 -30.34
C ARG A 601 4.88 -19.19 -29.48
N LYS A 602 5.88 -20.09 -29.59
CA LYS A 602 7.14 -19.95 -28.88
C LYS A 602 7.88 -18.69 -29.30
N ALA A 603 7.98 -18.43 -30.60
CA ALA A 603 8.64 -17.27 -31.14
C ALA A 603 7.96 -15.95 -30.70
N ILE A 604 6.62 -15.90 -30.69
CA ILE A 604 5.88 -14.74 -30.19
C ILE A 604 6.10 -14.58 -28.68
N SER A 605 5.98 -15.65 -27.88
CA SER A 605 6.12 -15.57 -26.42
C SER A 605 7.53 -15.18 -25.96
N GLU A 606 8.55 -15.45 -26.74
CA GLU A 606 9.93 -15.02 -26.45
C GLU A 606 10.13 -13.49 -26.68
N HIS A 607 9.28 -12.85 -27.51
CA HIS A 607 9.44 -11.46 -27.92
C HIS A 607 8.32 -10.55 -27.37
N VAL A 608 7.09 -11.08 -27.25
CA VAL A 608 5.89 -10.29 -26.95
C VAL A 608 5.22 -10.75 -25.64
N ASP A 609 5.76 -11.76 -24.94
CA ASP A 609 5.17 -12.36 -23.72
C ASP A 609 3.71 -12.83 -23.87
N PHE A 610 3.34 -13.23 -25.05
CA PHE A 610 1.99 -13.65 -25.40
C PHE A 610 1.77 -15.12 -25.01
N CYS A 611 0.77 -15.39 -24.16
CA CYS A 611 0.54 -16.73 -23.60
C CYS A 611 -0.54 -17.55 -24.32
N SER A 612 -1.25 -17.00 -25.31
CA SER A 612 -2.33 -17.71 -26.01
C SER A 612 -1.83 -18.91 -26.84
N ASP A 613 -2.67 -19.90 -27.02
CA ASP A 613 -2.36 -21.02 -27.91
C ASP A 613 -2.51 -20.60 -29.38
N LEU A 614 -2.03 -21.45 -30.27
CA LEU A 614 -2.03 -21.17 -31.72
C LEU A 614 -3.47 -21.00 -32.28
N LYS A 615 -4.47 -21.63 -31.65
CA LYS A 615 -5.87 -21.50 -32.07
C LYS A 615 -6.42 -20.15 -31.71
N SER A 616 -6.17 -19.68 -30.49
CA SER A 616 -6.56 -18.34 -30.01
C SER A 616 -5.91 -17.21 -30.83
N ILE A 617 -4.63 -17.39 -31.20
CA ILE A 617 -3.97 -16.47 -32.15
C ILE A 617 -4.73 -16.41 -33.48
N GLY A 618 -5.19 -17.57 -33.97
CA GLY A 618 -5.97 -17.63 -35.19
C GLY A 618 -7.32 -16.94 -35.09
N GLU A 619 -8.02 -17.10 -33.98
CA GLU A 619 -9.29 -16.44 -33.69
C GLU A 619 -9.10 -14.92 -33.62
N LEU A 620 -8.06 -14.45 -32.93
CA LEU A 620 -7.72 -13.02 -32.81
C LEU A 620 -7.42 -12.37 -34.17
N LEU A 621 -6.65 -13.05 -35.03
CA LEU A 621 -6.21 -12.52 -36.32
C LEU A 621 -7.18 -12.87 -37.47
N GLY A 622 -8.27 -13.59 -37.21
CA GLY A 622 -9.17 -14.08 -38.24
C GLY A 622 -8.59 -15.17 -39.13
N TRP A 623 -7.49 -15.83 -38.71
CA TRP A 623 -6.79 -16.83 -39.51
C TRP A 623 -7.27 -18.27 -39.23
N LYS A 624 -7.31 -19.08 -40.28
CA LYS A 624 -7.89 -20.44 -40.19
C LYS A 624 -6.95 -21.45 -39.49
N TYR A 625 -7.34 -21.92 -38.31
CA TYR A 625 -6.67 -23.04 -37.65
C TYR A 625 -7.12 -24.36 -38.26
N THR A 626 -6.20 -25.12 -38.91
CA THR A 626 -6.54 -26.33 -39.70
C THR A 626 -5.38 -27.32 -39.77
N ILE A 627 -5.68 -28.54 -40.27
CA ILE A 627 -4.68 -29.56 -40.55
C ILE A 627 -4.26 -29.42 -42.00
N VAL A 628 -2.96 -29.27 -42.23
CA VAL A 628 -2.36 -29.21 -43.58
C VAL A 628 -1.38 -30.33 -43.79
N LYS A 629 -1.42 -30.93 -44.99
CA LYS A 629 -0.48 -31.98 -45.40
C LYS A 629 0.75 -31.36 -46.08
N PHE A 630 1.94 -31.72 -45.58
CA PHE A 630 3.24 -31.32 -46.10
C PHE A 630 3.99 -32.60 -46.52
N GLY A 631 3.97 -32.93 -47.84
CA GLY A 631 4.54 -34.19 -48.32
C GLY A 631 3.85 -35.42 -47.69
N LYS A 632 4.59 -36.21 -46.91
CA LYS A 632 4.09 -37.42 -46.21
C LYS A 632 3.58 -37.15 -44.80
N SER A 633 3.84 -35.95 -44.23
CA SER A 633 3.44 -35.57 -42.88
C SER A 633 2.24 -34.62 -42.88
N THR A 634 1.49 -34.58 -41.75
CA THR A 634 0.41 -33.63 -41.52
C THR A 634 0.73 -32.81 -40.25
N ALA A 635 0.40 -31.52 -40.27
CA ALA A 635 0.58 -30.65 -39.12
C ALA A 635 -0.67 -29.80 -38.89
N ARG A 636 -0.97 -29.50 -37.63
CA ARG A 636 -1.94 -28.46 -37.27
C ARG A 636 -1.25 -27.11 -37.36
N VAL A 637 -1.82 -26.19 -38.12
CA VAL A 637 -1.23 -24.89 -38.44
C VAL A 637 -2.30 -23.80 -38.49
N LEU A 638 -1.89 -22.55 -38.31
CA LEU A 638 -2.66 -21.43 -38.80
C LEU A 638 -2.36 -21.23 -40.27
N LYS A 639 -3.39 -21.25 -41.10
CA LYS A 639 -3.28 -21.03 -42.53
C LYS A 639 -3.89 -19.71 -42.92
N VAL A 640 -3.09 -18.87 -43.59
CA VAL A 640 -3.54 -17.58 -44.13
C VAL A 640 -3.08 -17.46 -45.59
N ASN A 641 -3.86 -16.79 -46.42
CA ASN A 641 -3.42 -16.43 -47.76
C ASN A 641 -2.22 -15.49 -47.65
N PHE A 642 -1.26 -15.59 -48.52
CA PHE A 642 -0.05 -14.76 -48.47
C PHE A 642 -0.38 -13.29 -48.74
N SER A 643 -1.32 -12.97 -49.62
CA SER A 643 -1.83 -11.62 -49.88
C SER A 643 -2.46 -11.03 -48.61
N ASP A 644 -3.37 -11.77 -47.97
CA ASP A 644 -4.03 -11.33 -46.72
C ASP A 644 -3.01 -11.11 -45.58
N PHE A 645 -1.96 -11.96 -45.53
CA PHE A 645 -0.86 -11.82 -44.59
C PHE A 645 -0.03 -10.55 -44.85
N MET A 646 0.25 -10.23 -46.10
CA MET A 646 0.97 -9.03 -46.48
C MET A 646 0.14 -7.78 -46.21
N GLU A 647 -1.16 -7.79 -46.49
CA GLU A 647 -2.09 -6.73 -46.11
C GLU A 647 -2.13 -6.52 -44.60
N PHE A 648 -2.16 -7.59 -43.83
CA PHE A 648 -2.04 -7.52 -42.37
C PHE A 648 -0.75 -6.84 -41.92
N LEU A 649 0.39 -7.17 -42.53
CA LEU A 649 1.68 -6.57 -42.17
C LEU A 649 1.78 -5.09 -42.56
N TYR A 650 1.27 -4.74 -43.74
CA TYR A 650 1.47 -3.45 -44.37
C TYR A 650 0.16 -2.88 -44.93
N PRO A 651 -0.81 -2.49 -44.07
CA PRO A 651 -2.16 -2.10 -44.49
C PRO A 651 -2.20 -0.78 -45.31
N ASN A 652 -1.12 -0.01 -45.33
CA ASN A 652 -1.04 1.28 -46.04
C ASN A 652 -0.29 1.18 -47.40
N LEU A 653 0.14 -0.01 -47.81
CA LEU A 653 0.73 -0.21 -49.13
C LEU A 653 -0.41 -0.41 -50.15
N GLU A 654 -0.47 0.42 -51.20
CA GLU A 654 -1.35 0.20 -52.36
C GLU A 654 -0.92 -1.10 -53.08
N TRP A 655 -1.70 -2.15 -52.90
CA TRP A 655 -1.50 -3.41 -53.63
C TRP A 655 -2.12 -3.26 -55.02
N ASN A 656 -1.30 -3.23 -56.06
CA ASN A 656 -1.84 -3.21 -57.45
C ASN A 656 -2.54 -4.51 -57.74
N ASP A 657 -3.86 -4.50 -57.72
CA ASP A 657 -4.76 -5.60 -58.08
C ASP A 657 -4.81 -5.89 -59.60
N GLU A 658 -3.83 -5.47 -60.38
CA GLU A 658 -3.81 -5.72 -61.79
C GLU A 658 -2.77 -6.78 -62.16
N VAL A 659 -3.09 -8.07 -62.01
CA VAL A 659 -2.82 -9.11 -63.03
C VAL A 659 -3.86 -10.26 -62.81
N THR A 660 -4.97 -10.17 -63.54
CA THR A 660 -5.88 -11.28 -63.83
C THR A 660 -5.24 -12.21 -64.83
#